data_e33ae3dca09b46b29006da334f6bd1ef
#
_entry.id   e33ae3dca09b46b29006da334f6bd1ef
#
_cell.length_a   1.000
_cell.length_b   1.000
_cell.length_c   1.000
_cell.angle_alpha   90.00
_cell.angle_beta   90.00
_cell.angle_gamma   90.00
#
_symmetry.space_group_name_H-M   'P 1'
#
loop_
_entity.id
_entity.type
_entity.pdbx_description
1 polymer ?
#
loop_
_entity_poly.entity_id
_entity_poly.type
_entity_poly.pdbx_seq_one_letter_code
_entity_poly.pdbx_strand_id
1 'polypeptide(L)'
;MTAPNDTPIQPGADGDHITYCRICEALCGMVATVRDGRIVKITPDRDNPHSRGHICVKGPALAEVAHDPDRVLRPLKRIGGPGEFAEVSWDEALDDVAARLSASIATHGTGSFALNSGNPPSMGWPSALATGLFMGAMECERHYTPSSEDISTPVLATELIFGTHGFVYPDLPQCDHLLIFGSNPLVSHGSLMIAPRIREDLDAIAERGQVVVIDPRRTETAAKFTHVLIRPDSDIWLLGAMLAVIVEEDLADTAFLAEHCTGWAELAEAVRWITPERAETECGVEAERIRTLARDFTAAPRAAAMGRIGICRGSFSTLTNLFLHSLNIVAGRFHQPGGVGWGHGGTSTDKQFPGIRSTAAYNSRPSRVSGIPSVWGAQSSLTLLEEMTTPGEGQIKSLFLIGANPVMSMPNGLRLPEGFAQLDLMVALDLYVTESTRHADYILPVTTALEREDVNRFFMEHMVRPFAQYVQAVIPPVGETRGEFDILRDLATRMGRGAAFAGDPFAIADAAIRGGIEGKDGLSLDRIKAAPHGLMIERSRWDFDFTRRIGHADRKIHLWSDVTAAEVARLRSAPPRNPDALRFVNERRLRSINSWMHNVNKLVRSEEPRLLIHPDDAAPRHIADGADVTLSSQWGSIDVTA
;
A
#
# COMPACT_ATOMS: atom_id res chain seq x y z
N MET A 1 -16.62 -22.28 -34.28
CA MET A 1 -15.71 -21.32 -33.66
C MET A 1 -14.42 -22.08 -33.37
N THR A 2 -13.36 -21.77 -34.09
CA THR A 2 -12.03 -22.31 -33.82
C THR A 2 -11.57 -21.84 -32.45
N ALA A 3 -11.12 -22.75 -31.59
CA ALA A 3 -10.50 -22.40 -30.33
C ALA A 3 -9.40 -21.35 -30.56
N PRO A 4 -9.28 -20.31 -29.73
CA PRO A 4 -8.18 -19.38 -29.87
C PRO A 4 -6.86 -20.16 -29.77
N ASN A 5 -5.92 -19.79 -30.62
CA ASN A 5 -4.56 -20.34 -30.59
C ASN A 5 -3.90 -19.81 -29.29
N ASP A 6 -3.92 -20.60 -28.22
CA ASP A 6 -3.36 -20.29 -26.91
C ASP A 6 -1.83 -20.32 -26.85
N THR A 7 -1.17 -20.29 -28.01
CA THR A 7 0.30 -20.22 -28.06
C THR A 7 0.73 -18.80 -27.69
N PRO A 8 1.60 -18.61 -26.68
CA PRO A 8 2.09 -17.29 -26.30
C PRO A 8 2.74 -16.58 -27.48
N ILE A 9 2.29 -15.36 -27.76
CA ILE A 9 2.85 -14.51 -28.82
C ILE A 9 4.19 -13.97 -28.35
N GLN A 10 5.22 -14.01 -29.20
CA GLN A 10 6.54 -13.47 -28.86
C GLN A 10 6.46 -11.96 -28.58
N PRO A 11 7.19 -11.42 -27.58
CA PRO A 11 7.21 -10.01 -27.29
C PRO A 11 7.51 -9.15 -28.53
N GLY A 12 6.67 -8.13 -28.77
CA GLY A 12 6.78 -7.24 -29.92
C GLY A 12 6.18 -7.76 -31.24
N ALA A 13 5.77 -9.03 -31.32
CA ALA A 13 5.08 -9.53 -32.50
C ALA A 13 3.67 -8.93 -32.60
N ASP A 14 3.21 -8.72 -33.83
CA ASP A 14 1.86 -8.23 -34.11
C ASP A 14 0.80 -9.18 -33.58
N GLY A 15 -0.17 -8.62 -32.86
CA GLY A 15 -1.25 -9.40 -32.27
C GLY A 15 -1.74 -8.85 -30.94
N ASP A 16 -2.59 -9.63 -30.29
CA ASP A 16 -3.18 -9.33 -29.01
C ASP A 16 -2.44 -10.10 -27.90
N HIS A 17 -1.75 -9.39 -27.04
CA HIS A 17 -0.99 -9.93 -25.91
C HIS A 17 -1.81 -9.83 -24.64
N ILE A 18 -2.02 -10.96 -23.96
CA ILE A 18 -2.70 -11.02 -22.67
C ILE A 18 -1.72 -10.58 -21.58
N THR A 19 -2.15 -9.66 -20.72
CA THR A 19 -1.36 -9.14 -19.60
C THR A 19 -2.26 -8.67 -18.46
N TYR A 20 -1.68 -8.15 -17.39
CA TYR A 20 -2.43 -7.47 -16.32
C TYR A 20 -1.82 -6.13 -15.94
N CYS A 21 -2.65 -5.25 -15.41
CA CYS A 21 -2.26 -3.91 -15.01
C CYS A 21 -1.41 -3.95 -13.73
N ARG A 22 -0.25 -3.30 -13.73
CA ARG A 22 0.67 -3.19 -12.59
C ARG A 22 0.82 -1.75 -12.10
N ILE A 23 -0.23 -0.93 -12.26
CA ILE A 23 -0.26 0.44 -11.71
C ILE A 23 -0.68 0.43 -10.24
N CYS A 24 -1.64 -0.41 -9.89
CA CYS A 24 -2.13 -0.55 -8.52
C CYS A 24 -2.45 -2.02 -8.21
N GLU A 25 -2.77 -2.27 -6.96
CA GLU A 25 -3.03 -3.60 -6.41
C GLU A 25 -4.23 -4.31 -7.03
N ALA A 26 -5.10 -3.60 -7.77
CA ALA A 26 -6.30 -4.21 -8.39
C ALA A 26 -5.96 -5.26 -9.46
N LEU A 27 -4.78 -5.20 -10.08
CA LEU A 27 -4.23 -6.20 -11.00
C LEU A 27 -5.22 -6.63 -12.11
N CYS A 28 -5.93 -5.66 -12.70
CA CYS A 28 -6.97 -5.90 -13.69
C CYS A 28 -6.38 -6.54 -14.96
N GLY A 29 -7.03 -7.59 -15.49
CA GLY A 29 -6.65 -8.22 -16.75
C GLY A 29 -6.79 -7.28 -17.95
N MET A 30 -5.82 -7.31 -18.84
CA MET A 30 -5.71 -6.46 -20.02
C MET A 30 -5.32 -7.28 -21.25
N VAL A 31 -5.74 -6.77 -22.41
CA VAL A 31 -5.25 -7.21 -23.71
C VAL A 31 -4.56 -6.02 -24.38
N ALA A 32 -3.27 -6.15 -24.67
CA ALA A 32 -2.47 -5.15 -25.35
C ALA A 32 -2.28 -5.55 -26.82
N THR A 33 -2.76 -4.73 -27.75
CA THR A 33 -2.60 -4.94 -29.19
C THR A 33 -1.29 -4.32 -29.65
N VAL A 34 -0.42 -5.11 -30.24
CA VAL A 34 0.86 -4.70 -30.82
C VAL A 34 0.75 -4.65 -32.35
N ARG A 35 1.34 -3.61 -32.98
CA ARG A 35 1.54 -3.46 -34.41
C ARG A 35 2.91 -2.83 -34.65
N ASP A 36 3.68 -3.41 -35.55
CA ASP A 36 5.04 -2.92 -35.89
C ASP A 36 5.91 -2.71 -34.63
N GLY A 37 5.84 -3.65 -33.66
CA GLY A 37 6.60 -3.59 -32.41
C GLY A 37 6.11 -2.54 -31.40
N ARG A 38 5.00 -1.86 -31.65
CA ARG A 38 4.45 -0.81 -30.76
C ARG A 38 3.09 -1.21 -30.20
N ILE A 39 2.85 -0.86 -28.96
CA ILE A 39 1.53 -1.03 -28.32
C ILE A 39 0.63 0.09 -28.82
N VAL A 40 -0.36 -0.26 -29.65
CA VAL A 40 -1.30 0.69 -30.26
C VAL A 40 -2.60 0.84 -29.47
N LYS A 41 -2.93 -0.18 -28.66
CA LYS A 41 -4.17 -0.19 -27.88
C LYS A 41 -4.06 -1.12 -26.69
N ILE A 42 -4.71 -0.74 -25.58
CA ILE A 42 -4.95 -1.61 -24.43
C ILE A 42 -6.46 -1.61 -24.13
N THR A 43 -7.02 -2.80 -24.00
CA THR A 43 -8.44 -3.03 -23.68
C THR A 43 -8.57 -3.94 -22.45
N PRO A 44 -9.74 -3.95 -21.76
CA PRO A 44 -9.96 -4.92 -20.70
C PRO A 44 -9.98 -6.36 -21.25
N ASP A 45 -9.38 -7.27 -20.51
CA ASP A 45 -9.50 -8.71 -20.74
C ASP A 45 -10.83 -9.19 -20.17
N ARG A 46 -11.75 -9.60 -21.04
CA ARG A 46 -13.09 -10.06 -20.65
C ARG A 46 -13.09 -11.50 -20.13
N ASP A 47 -12.10 -12.28 -20.51
CA ASP A 47 -11.93 -13.67 -20.11
C ASP A 47 -11.14 -13.81 -18.80
N ASN A 48 -10.56 -12.70 -18.30
CA ASN A 48 -9.91 -12.68 -17.00
C ASN A 48 -10.93 -12.89 -15.88
N PRO A 49 -10.87 -14.00 -15.11
CA PRO A 49 -11.89 -14.34 -14.12
C PRO A 49 -11.87 -13.43 -12.89
N HIS A 50 -10.75 -12.74 -12.63
CA HIS A 50 -10.59 -11.84 -11.50
C HIS A 50 -11.27 -10.48 -11.74
N SER A 51 -10.97 -9.83 -12.86
CA SER A 51 -11.49 -8.50 -13.18
C SER A 51 -12.75 -8.50 -14.06
N ARG A 52 -13.02 -9.60 -14.79
CA ARG A 52 -14.19 -9.78 -15.67
C ARG A 52 -14.45 -8.59 -16.59
N GLY A 53 -13.41 -8.13 -17.26
CA GLY A 53 -13.49 -6.99 -18.16
C GLY A 53 -13.51 -5.63 -17.47
N HIS A 54 -13.30 -5.55 -16.16
CA HIS A 54 -13.08 -4.27 -15.48
C HIS A 54 -11.67 -3.78 -15.68
N ILE A 55 -11.52 -2.50 -16.07
CA ILE A 55 -10.27 -1.75 -16.09
C ILE A 55 -10.58 -0.27 -15.90
N CYS A 56 -9.80 0.43 -15.10
CA CYS A 56 -9.93 1.88 -14.94
C CYS A 56 -9.19 2.64 -16.06
N VAL A 57 -9.39 3.94 -16.12
CA VAL A 57 -8.81 4.83 -17.17
C VAL A 57 -7.28 4.81 -17.23
N LYS A 58 -6.59 4.44 -16.14
CA LYS A 58 -5.11 4.37 -16.07
C LYS A 58 -4.54 3.16 -16.84
N GLY A 59 -5.24 2.03 -16.84
CA GLY A 59 -4.75 0.83 -17.53
C GLY A 59 -4.46 1.05 -19.02
N PRO A 60 -5.40 1.59 -19.82
CA PRO A 60 -5.14 1.93 -21.22
C PRO A 60 -4.01 2.97 -21.42
N ALA A 61 -3.75 3.80 -20.44
CA ALA A 61 -2.72 4.83 -20.51
C ALA A 61 -1.29 4.28 -20.37
N LEU A 62 -1.12 3.02 -19.93
CA LEU A 62 0.19 2.36 -19.88
C LEU A 62 0.88 2.28 -21.24
N ALA A 63 0.13 2.27 -22.35
CA ALA A 63 0.72 2.33 -23.69
C ALA A 63 1.48 3.63 -23.93
N GLU A 64 0.98 4.78 -23.41
CA GLU A 64 1.67 6.06 -23.51
C GLU A 64 2.96 6.02 -22.68
N VAL A 65 2.94 5.46 -21.47
CA VAL A 65 4.14 5.31 -20.61
C VAL A 65 5.21 4.44 -21.27
N ALA A 66 4.81 3.32 -21.88
CA ALA A 66 5.77 2.40 -22.53
C ALA A 66 6.53 3.06 -23.68
N HIS A 67 5.90 3.99 -24.37
CA HIS A 67 6.44 4.70 -25.54
C HIS A 67 6.71 6.19 -25.31
N ASP A 68 6.77 6.62 -24.07
CA ASP A 68 7.02 8.01 -23.71
C ASP A 68 8.44 8.43 -24.13
N PRO A 69 8.59 9.52 -24.90
CA PRO A 69 9.89 9.99 -25.36
C PRO A 69 10.77 10.53 -24.22
N ASP A 70 10.19 10.90 -23.08
CA ASP A 70 10.92 11.45 -21.94
C ASP A 70 11.53 10.35 -21.03
N ARG A 71 11.32 9.08 -21.37
CA ARG A 71 11.92 7.96 -20.65
C ARG A 71 13.44 7.97 -20.74
N VAL A 72 14.10 7.70 -19.63
CA VAL A 72 15.53 7.38 -19.60
C VAL A 72 15.71 5.99 -20.23
N LEU A 73 16.45 5.91 -21.33
CA LEU A 73 16.65 4.68 -22.10
C LEU A 73 18.10 4.17 -22.04
N ARG A 74 19.02 4.95 -21.47
CA ARG A 74 20.44 4.60 -21.23
C ARG A 74 20.85 5.08 -19.85
N PRO A 75 21.84 4.45 -19.20
CA PRO A 75 22.34 4.93 -17.92
C PRO A 75 22.82 6.39 -18.04
N LEU A 76 22.43 7.20 -17.06
CA LEU A 76 22.77 8.61 -16.97
C LEU A 76 23.71 8.83 -15.78
N LYS A 77 24.80 9.59 -16.03
CA LYS A 77 25.75 10.06 -15.00
C LYS A 77 25.64 11.58 -14.87
N ARG A 78 25.49 12.08 -13.66
CA ARG A 78 25.47 13.51 -13.40
C ARG A 78 26.85 14.13 -13.67
N ILE A 79 26.86 15.18 -14.47
CA ILE A 79 28.09 15.90 -14.90
C ILE A 79 28.17 17.32 -14.37
N GLY A 80 27.12 17.80 -13.71
CA GLY A 80 27.01 19.18 -13.23
C GLY A 80 25.98 19.34 -12.15
N GLY A 81 25.14 20.38 -12.24
CA GLY A 81 24.03 20.64 -11.34
C GLY A 81 22.93 19.57 -11.41
N PRO A 82 21.92 19.66 -10.52
CA PRO A 82 20.76 18.74 -10.55
C PRO A 82 20.03 18.78 -11.90
N GLY A 83 19.93 17.62 -12.55
CA GLY A 83 19.31 17.47 -13.87
C GLY A 83 20.29 17.57 -15.06
N GLU A 84 21.57 17.83 -14.81
CA GLU A 84 22.61 17.88 -15.85
C GLU A 84 23.30 16.51 -15.96
N PHE A 85 22.91 15.72 -16.97
CA PHE A 85 23.36 14.35 -17.15
C PHE A 85 24.07 14.14 -18.50
N ALA A 86 24.96 13.15 -18.54
CA ALA A 86 25.48 12.55 -19.75
C ALA A 86 25.14 11.05 -19.77
N GLU A 87 24.88 10.51 -20.95
CA GLU A 87 24.77 9.07 -21.14
C GLU A 87 26.11 8.39 -20.95
N VAL A 88 26.09 7.24 -20.29
CA VAL A 88 27.26 6.36 -20.07
C VAL A 88 26.90 4.91 -20.36
N SER A 89 27.91 4.05 -20.48
CA SER A 89 27.66 2.61 -20.59
C SER A 89 27.19 2.00 -19.27
N TRP A 90 26.53 0.83 -19.35
CA TRP A 90 26.17 0.06 -18.16
C TRP A 90 27.38 -0.35 -17.33
N ASP A 91 28.49 -0.74 -17.96
CA ASP A 91 29.68 -1.15 -17.23
C ASP A 91 30.31 0.04 -16.50
N GLU A 92 30.44 1.21 -17.16
CA GLU A 92 30.91 2.43 -16.49
C GLU A 92 30.03 2.78 -15.27
N ALA A 93 28.71 2.77 -15.44
CA ALA A 93 27.78 3.12 -14.38
C ALA A 93 27.87 2.14 -13.20
N LEU A 94 27.79 0.83 -13.48
CA LEU A 94 27.78 -0.18 -12.43
C LEU A 94 29.11 -0.34 -11.73
N ASP A 95 30.24 -0.20 -12.44
CA ASP A 95 31.59 -0.28 -11.85
C ASP A 95 31.84 0.90 -10.89
N ASP A 96 31.49 2.13 -11.30
CA ASP A 96 31.66 3.32 -10.45
C ASP A 96 30.71 3.29 -9.24
N VAL A 97 29.44 2.94 -9.45
CA VAL A 97 28.45 2.78 -8.37
C VAL A 97 28.91 1.73 -7.36
N ALA A 98 29.39 0.55 -7.83
CA ALA A 98 29.89 -0.52 -6.96
C ALA A 98 31.11 -0.08 -6.15
N ALA A 99 32.06 0.60 -6.79
CA ALA A 99 33.25 1.12 -6.13
C ALA A 99 32.91 2.17 -5.07
N ARG A 100 32.07 3.17 -5.41
CA ARG A 100 31.67 4.26 -4.50
C ARG A 100 30.82 3.74 -3.34
N LEU A 101 29.87 2.84 -3.58
CA LEU A 101 29.07 2.25 -2.51
C LEU A 101 29.93 1.40 -1.57
N SER A 102 30.84 0.59 -2.12
CA SER A 102 31.77 -0.21 -1.31
C SER A 102 32.68 0.69 -0.44
N ALA A 103 33.19 1.78 -1.00
CA ALA A 103 34.02 2.75 -0.28
C ALA A 103 33.23 3.47 0.82
N SER A 104 31.99 3.87 0.53
CA SER A 104 31.10 4.51 1.51
C SER A 104 30.79 3.58 2.68
N ILE A 105 30.41 2.33 2.40
CA ILE A 105 30.15 1.31 3.44
C ILE A 105 31.43 1.01 4.25
N ALA A 106 32.58 0.90 3.60
CA ALA A 106 33.86 0.65 4.28
C ALA A 106 34.26 1.81 5.22
N THR A 107 33.93 3.04 4.84
CA THR A 107 34.27 4.26 5.60
C THR A 107 33.28 4.52 6.74
N HIS A 108 31.98 4.35 6.50
CA HIS A 108 30.92 4.81 7.38
C HIS A 108 30.09 3.68 8.00
N GLY A 109 30.36 2.42 7.64
CA GLY A 109 29.59 1.25 8.06
C GLY A 109 28.29 1.03 7.24
N THR A 110 27.70 -0.17 7.36
CA THR A 110 26.46 -0.54 6.65
C THR A 110 25.26 0.33 7.05
N GLY A 111 25.26 0.87 8.27
CA GLY A 111 24.22 1.81 8.75
C GLY A 111 24.20 3.15 8.01
N SER A 112 25.22 3.49 7.19
CA SER A 112 25.25 4.70 6.36
C SER A 112 24.58 4.52 4.99
N PHE A 113 24.20 3.30 4.64
CA PHE A 113 23.48 3.00 3.40
C PHE A 113 21.98 2.93 3.65
N ALA A 114 21.21 3.67 2.86
CA ALA A 114 19.75 3.67 2.90
C ALA A 114 19.16 3.33 1.54
N LEU A 115 18.00 2.69 1.55
CA LEU A 115 17.20 2.40 0.38
C LEU A 115 15.81 3.00 0.57
N ASN A 116 15.34 3.76 -0.43
CA ASN A 116 13.98 4.24 -0.53
C ASN A 116 13.30 3.57 -1.72
N SER A 117 12.32 2.71 -1.44
CA SER A 117 11.52 2.07 -2.49
C SER A 117 10.13 2.64 -2.55
N GLY A 118 9.70 3.02 -3.75
CA GLY A 118 8.32 3.39 -4.03
C GLY A 118 7.42 2.15 -4.17
N ASN A 119 6.21 2.38 -4.67
CA ASN A 119 5.24 1.31 -4.91
C ASN A 119 5.55 0.43 -6.15
N PRO A 120 6.11 0.98 -7.26
CA PRO A 120 6.32 0.22 -8.49
C PRO A 120 7.07 -1.11 -8.32
N PRO A 121 8.15 -1.20 -7.55
CA PRO A 121 8.84 -2.48 -7.34
C PRO A 121 7.95 -3.57 -6.73
N SER A 122 7.01 -3.22 -5.85
CA SER A 122 6.11 -4.20 -5.25
C SER A 122 5.01 -4.71 -6.18
N MET A 123 4.78 -4.04 -7.33
CA MET A 123 3.80 -4.45 -8.33
C MET A 123 4.31 -5.57 -9.25
N GLY A 124 5.57 -5.96 -9.15
CA GLY A 124 6.17 -7.05 -9.92
C GLY A 124 7.02 -7.96 -9.05
N TRP A 125 6.86 -9.29 -9.22
CA TRP A 125 7.59 -10.27 -8.42
C TRP A 125 9.12 -10.16 -8.52
N PRO A 126 9.73 -10.10 -9.74
CA PRO A 126 11.19 -10.01 -9.83
C PRO A 126 11.76 -8.75 -9.16
N SER A 127 11.07 -7.62 -9.28
CA SER A 127 11.52 -6.34 -8.69
C SER A 127 11.40 -6.33 -7.18
N ALA A 128 10.30 -6.85 -6.62
CA ALA A 128 10.11 -6.98 -5.19
C ALA A 128 11.15 -7.92 -4.57
N LEU A 129 11.39 -9.07 -5.21
CA LEU A 129 12.40 -10.03 -4.80
C LEU A 129 13.80 -9.40 -4.83
N ALA A 130 14.16 -8.72 -5.93
CA ALA A 130 15.46 -8.09 -6.09
C ALA A 130 15.75 -7.04 -5.03
N THR A 131 14.77 -6.19 -4.72
CA THR A 131 14.89 -5.18 -3.67
C THR A 131 15.26 -5.81 -2.33
N GLY A 132 14.59 -6.91 -1.97
CA GLY A 132 14.87 -7.61 -0.73
C GLY A 132 16.20 -8.34 -0.69
N LEU A 133 16.54 -9.03 -1.77
CA LEU A 133 17.83 -9.70 -1.89
C LEU A 133 18.97 -8.69 -1.80
N PHE A 134 18.82 -7.53 -2.44
CA PHE A 134 19.84 -6.48 -2.40
C PHE A 134 19.98 -5.87 -1.01
N MET A 135 18.88 -5.58 -0.33
CA MET A 135 18.90 -5.13 1.06
C MET A 135 19.62 -6.13 1.96
N GLY A 136 19.29 -7.41 1.84
CA GLY A 136 19.94 -8.47 2.60
C GLY A 136 21.43 -8.58 2.27
N ALA A 137 21.81 -8.54 0.99
CA ALA A 137 23.18 -8.60 0.54
C ALA A 137 24.03 -7.42 1.03
N MET A 138 23.45 -6.23 1.09
CA MET A 138 24.13 -5.01 1.56
C MET A 138 24.03 -4.81 3.08
N GLU A 139 23.34 -5.70 3.79
CA GLU A 139 23.05 -5.53 5.23
C GLU A 139 22.36 -4.18 5.50
N CYS A 140 21.48 -3.77 4.56
CA CYS A 140 20.79 -2.49 4.61
C CYS A 140 19.71 -2.50 5.70
N GLU A 141 19.93 -1.75 6.76
CA GLU A 141 18.98 -1.62 7.86
C GLU A 141 18.05 -0.40 7.72
N ARG A 142 18.37 0.51 6.81
CA ARG A 142 17.65 1.77 6.62
C ARG A 142 16.79 1.71 5.38
N HIS A 143 15.56 1.24 5.58
CA HIS A 143 14.57 1.13 4.50
C HIS A 143 13.44 2.13 4.70
N TYR A 144 13.23 2.96 3.70
CA TYR A 144 12.15 3.94 3.62
C TYR A 144 11.17 3.54 2.53
N THR A 145 9.88 3.63 2.84
CA THR A 145 8.79 3.31 1.89
C THR A 145 7.59 4.22 2.14
N PRO A 146 6.65 4.33 1.21
CA PRO A 146 5.39 5.04 1.45
C PRO A 146 4.53 4.42 2.58
N SER A 147 4.92 3.25 3.11
CA SER A 147 4.16 2.57 4.16
C SER A 147 4.01 3.40 5.43
N SER A 148 4.97 4.28 5.74
CA SER A 148 4.89 5.13 6.93
C SER A 148 3.74 6.14 6.86
N GLU A 149 3.33 6.57 5.67
CA GLU A 149 2.19 7.47 5.45
C GLU A 149 0.89 6.76 5.15
N ASP A 150 0.93 5.44 4.86
CA ASP A 150 -0.22 4.70 4.36
C ASP A 150 -0.65 3.56 5.29
N ILE A 151 0.26 2.65 5.63
CA ILE A 151 -0.10 1.36 6.25
C ILE A 151 0.58 1.05 7.58
N SER A 152 1.47 1.89 8.09
CA SER A 152 2.18 1.61 9.34
C SER A 152 1.23 1.37 10.51
N THR A 153 0.16 2.16 10.63
CA THR A 153 -0.78 2.03 11.74
C THR A 153 -1.63 0.78 11.70
N PRO A 154 -2.25 0.34 10.57
CA PRO A 154 -2.92 -0.96 10.51
C PRO A 154 -1.96 -2.14 10.64
N VAL A 155 -0.73 -2.06 10.12
CA VAL A 155 0.28 -3.11 10.30
C VAL A 155 0.67 -3.24 11.77
N LEU A 156 0.92 -2.13 12.46
CA LEU A 156 1.19 -2.15 13.89
C LEU A 156 0.01 -2.71 14.68
N ALA A 157 -1.21 -2.30 14.34
CA ALA A 157 -2.40 -2.83 15.02
C ALA A 157 -2.51 -4.36 14.86
N THR A 158 -2.25 -4.91 13.66
CA THR A 158 -2.27 -6.37 13.47
C THR A 158 -1.10 -7.07 14.18
N GLU A 159 0.08 -6.46 14.24
CA GLU A 159 1.21 -6.99 15.00
C GLU A 159 0.89 -7.06 16.51
N LEU A 160 0.30 -6.00 17.08
CA LEU A 160 -0.07 -5.96 18.48
C LEU A 160 -1.18 -6.95 18.83
N ILE A 161 -2.19 -7.08 17.96
CA ILE A 161 -3.35 -7.94 18.19
C ILE A 161 -3.03 -9.42 17.92
N PHE A 162 -2.31 -9.72 16.84
CA PHE A 162 -2.09 -11.09 16.37
C PHE A 162 -0.65 -11.61 16.56
N GLY A 163 0.28 -10.77 17.02
CA GLY A 163 1.71 -11.13 17.13
C GLY A 163 2.39 -11.37 15.78
N THR A 164 1.72 -11.02 14.70
CA THR A 164 2.22 -11.11 13.33
C THR A 164 1.63 -9.99 12.50
N HIS A 165 2.43 -9.47 11.58
CA HIS A 165 1.89 -8.51 10.64
C HIS A 165 1.19 -9.24 9.50
N GLY A 166 0.05 -8.73 9.14
CA GLY A 166 -0.77 -9.24 8.06
C GLY A 166 -1.99 -8.35 7.89
N PHE A 167 -2.66 -8.50 6.78
CA PHE A 167 -3.87 -7.73 6.53
C PHE A 167 -5.10 -8.61 6.68
N VAL A 168 -6.09 -8.06 7.36
CA VAL A 168 -7.39 -8.69 7.56
C VAL A 168 -8.40 -7.97 6.66
N TYR A 169 -9.13 -8.74 5.87
CA TYR A 169 -10.06 -8.23 4.88
C TYR A 169 -11.46 -8.78 5.07
N PRO A 170 -12.52 -8.02 4.71
CA PRO A 170 -13.88 -8.53 4.68
C PRO A 170 -14.08 -9.62 3.62
N ASP A 171 -14.97 -10.54 3.91
CA ASP A 171 -15.48 -11.50 2.95
C ASP A 171 -16.67 -10.90 2.18
N LEU A 172 -16.37 -10.01 1.24
CA LEU A 172 -17.39 -9.29 0.48
C LEU A 172 -18.43 -10.21 -0.18
N PRO A 173 -18.04 -11.37 -0.77
CA PRO A 173 -19.01 -12.29 -1.37
C PRO A 173 -20.12 -12.77 -0.44
N GLN A 174 -19.83 -12.94 0.83
CA GLN A 174 -20.76 -13.50 1.82
C GLN A 174 -21.23 -12.48 2.86
N CYS A 175 -20.67 -11.27 2.90
CA CYS A 175 -21.04 -10.23 3.84
C CYS A 175 -22.42 -9.67 3.56
N ASP A 176 -23.21 -9.41 4.62
CA ASP A 176 -24.55 -8.79 4.55
C ASP A 176 -24.57 -7.38 5.15
N HIS A 177 -23.65 -7.09 6.08
CA HIS A 177 -23.57 -5.79 6.74
C HIS A 177 -22.12 -5.30 6.74
N LEU A 178 -21.82 -4.28 5.94
CA LEU A 178 -20.46 -3.76 5.77
C LEU A 178 -20.35 -2.32 6.27
N LEU A 179 -19.48 -2.09 7.24
CA LEU A 179 -19.06 -0.75 7.66
C LEU A 179 -17.74 -0.38 6.97
N ILE A 180 -17.68 0.78 6.34
CA ILE A 180 -16.51 1.28 5.61
C ILE A 180 -16.07 2.61 6.22
N PHE A 181 -14.91 2.62 6.89
CA PHE A 181 -14.34 3.80 7.53
C PHE A 181 -13.25 4.44 6.66
N GLY A 182 -13.37 5.72 6.32
CA GLY A 182 -12.36 6.51 5.64
C GLY A 182 -11.82 5.87 4.36
N SER A 183 -12.71 5.28 3.55
CA SER A 183 -12.35 4.60 2.31
C SER A 183 -13.36 4.87 1.20
N ASN A 184 -12.84 5.01 -0.03
CA ASN A 184 -13.65 5.22 -1.23
C ASN A 184 -13.40 4.09 -2.26
N PRO A 185 -13.89 2.87 -1.99
CA PRO A 185 -13.56 1.69 -2.80
C PRO A 185 -14.05 1.75 -4.25
N LEU A 186 -15.08 2.52 -4.59
CA LEU A 186 -15.48 2.73 -5.98
C LEU A 186 -14.41 3.46 -6.82
N VAL A 187 -13.50 4.18 -6.18
CA VAL A 187 -12.36 4.84 -6.83
C VAL A 187 -11.06 4.05 -6.65
N SER A 188 -10.86 3.46 -5.46
CA SER A 188 -9.60 2.79 -5.09
C SER A 188 -9.55 1.29 -5.40
N HIS A 189 -10.67 0.67 -5.73
CA HIS A 189 -10.81 -0.79 -5.91
C HIS A 189 -10.41 -1.60 -4.67
N GLY A 190 -10.55 -1.00 -3.48
CA GLY A 190 -10.28 -1.60 -2.19
C GLY A 190 -9.04 -1.04 -1.50
N SER A 191 -7.95 -0.80 -2.21
CA SER A 191 -6.66 -0.34 -1.66
C SER A 191 -6.10 -1.33 -0.62
N LEU A 192 -5.07 -2.10 -0.96
CA LEU A 192 -4.58 -3.31 -0.30
C LEU A 192 -5.59 -4.47 -0.23
N MET A 193 -6.86 -4.23 0.02
CA MET A 193 -7.90 -5.21 -0.25
C MET A 193 -8.14 -5.24 -1.76
N ILE A 194 -7.71 -6.30 -2.43
CA ILE A 194 -7.77 -6.40 -3.88
C ILE A 194 -9.15 -6.86 -4.33
N ALA A 195 -9.93 -5.91 -4.85
CA ALA A 195 -11.30 -6.12 -5.27
C ALA A 195 -11.63 -5.31 -6.54
N PRO A 196 -11.14 -5.69 -7.73
CA PRO A 196 -11.40 -4.94 -8.97
C PRO A 196 -12.89 -4.86 -9.31
N ARG A 197 -13.69 -5.78 -8.80
CA ARG A 197 -15.15 -5.85 -8.97
C ARG A 197 -15.92 -5.28 -7.78
N ILE A 198 -15.32 -4.37 -7.04
CA ILE A 198 -15.86 -3.84 -5.78
C ILE A 198 -17.28 -3.27 -5.93
N ARG A 199 -17.62 -2.67 -7.09
CA ARG A 199 -18.97 -2.17 -7.35
C ARG A 199 -20.02 -3.29 -7.28
N GLU A 200 -19.76 -4.41 -7.96
CA GLU A 200 -20.65 -5.57 -7.95
C GLU A 200 -20.80 -6.14 -6.54
N ASP A 201 -19.69 -6.20 -5.79
CA ASP A 201 -19.70 -6.71 -4.42
C ASP A 201 -20.53 -5.83 -3.49
N LEU A 202 -20.35 -4.50 -3.56
CA LEU A 202 -21.09 -3.56 -2.71
C LEU A 202 -22.58 -3.53 -3.08
N ASP A 203 -22.92 -3.60 -4.37
CA ASP A 203 -24.31 -3.68 -4.82
C ASP A 203 -24.98 -4.97 -4.29
N ALA A 204 -24.30 -6.10 -4.40
CA ALA A 204 -24.81 -7.37 -3.87
C ALA A 204 -24.96 -7.38 -2.34
N ILE A 205 -24.07 -6.71 -1.60
CA ILE A 205 -24.21 -6.55 -0.15
C ILE A 205 -25.42 -5.68 0.16
N ALA A 206 -25.61 -4.56 -0.56
CA ALA A 206 -26.75 -3.65 -0.34
C ALA A 206 -28.10 -4.30 -0.66
N GLU A 207 -28.14 -5.25 -1.61
CA GLU A 207 -29.34 -6.04 -1.93
C GLU A 207 -29.69 -7.06 -0.83
N ARG A 208 -28.69 -7.62 -0.15
CA ARG A 208 -28.89 -8.61 0.93
C ARG A 208 -29.07 -7.98 2.31
N GLY A 209 -28.52 -6.79 2.50
CA GLY A 209 -28.46 -6.13 3.79
C GLY A 209 -28.04 -4.67 3.69
N GLN A 210 -26.89 -4.29 4.25
CA GLN A 210 -26.52 -2.88 4.34
C GLN A 210 -25.03 -2.61 4.07
N VAL A 211 -24.74 -1.52 3.35
CA VAL A 211 -23.42 -0.89 3.24
C VAL A 211 -23.50 0.50 3.88
N VAL A 212 -22.69 0.74 4.91
CA VAL A 212 -22.59 2.02 5.60
C VAL A 212 -21.19 2.58 5.39
N VAL A 213 -21.12 3.80 4.86
CA VAL A 213 -19.87 4.51 4.59
C VAL A 213 -19.71 5.63 5.61
N ILE A 214 -18.67 5.55 6.43
CA ILE A 214 -18.32 6.54 7.44
C ILE A 214 -17.17 7.38 6.86
N ASP A 215 -17.43 8.61 6.47
CA ASP A 215 -16.46 9.47 5.80
C ASP A 215 -16.83 10.95 6.01
N PRO A 216 -15.85 11.85 6.21
CA PRO A 216 -16.09 13.29 6.30
C PRO A 216 -16.54 13.92 4.97
N ARG A 217 -16.37 13.22 3.87
CA ARG A 217 -16.82 13.63 2.53
C ARG A 217 -17.92 12.72 2.01
N ARG A 218 -18.82 13.27 1.23
CA ARG A 218 -19.75 12.48 0.42
C ARG A 218 -19.02 11.97 -0.82
N THR A 219 -18.16 10.95 -0.61
CA THR A 219 -17.41 10.29 -1.68
C THR A 219 -18.31 9.59 -2.67
N GLU A 220 -17.77 9.10 -3.81
CA GLU A 220 -18.52 8.33 -4.81
C GLU A 220 -19.16 7.08 -4.19
N THR A 221 -18.50 6.46 -3.21
CA THR A 221 -19.07 5.33 -2.46
C THR A 221 -20.15 5.80 -1.50
N ALA A 222 -19.91 6.86 -0.73
CA ALA A 222 -20.89 7.44 0.20
C ALA A 222 -22.12 8.00 -0.51
N ALA A 223 -21.98 8.48 -1.75
CA ALA A 223 -23.10 8.96 -2.55
C ALA A 223 -24.05 7.85 -3.02
N LYS A 224 -23.55 6.61 -3.07
CA LYS A 224 -24.31 5.45 -3.54
C LYS A 224 -24.95 4.63 -2.41
N PHE A 225 -24.36 4.63 -1.23
CA PHE A 225 -24.80 3.80 -0.09
C PHE A 225 -25.14 4.68 1.12
N THR A 226 -25.48 4.06 2.25
CA THR A 226 -25.80 4.80 3.48
C THR A 226 -24.54 5.58 3.94
N HIS A 227 -24.65 6.89 4.00
CA HIS A 227 -23.56 7.77 4.44
C HIS A 227 -23.76 8.21 5.88
N VAL A 228 -22.75 8.01 6.71
CA VAL A 228 -22.62 8.60 8.04
C VAL A 228 -21.53 9.65 7.96
N LEU A 229 -21.95 10.91 7.96
CA LEU A 229 -21.04 12.05 7.97
C LEU A 229 -20.35 12.11 9.34
N ILE A 230 -19.03 12.16 9.32
CA ILE A 230 -18.20 12.24 10.54
C ILE A 230 -17.23 13.43 10.43
N ARG A 231 -16.88 14.06 11.53
CA ARG A 231 -15.81 15.06 11.52
C ARG A 231 -14.46 14.41 11.16
N PRO A 232 -13.61 15.06 10.33
CA PRO A 232 -12.29 14.52 10.02
C PRO A 232 -11.46 14.19 11.27
N ASP A 233 -10.71 13.08 11.26
CA ASP A 233 -9.84 12.66 12.37
C ASP A 233 -10.59 12.41 13.70
N SER A 234 -11.81 11.85 13.62
CA SER A 234 -12.61 11.54 14.81
C SER A 234 -13.17 10.12 14.84
N ASP A 235 -12.75 9.27 13.91
CA ASP A 235 -13.17 7.86 13.83
C ASP A 235 -12.92 7.08 15.13
N ILE A 236 -11.87 7.45 15.86
CA ILE A 236 -11.53 6.87 17.16
C ILE A 236 -12.68 6.99 18.18
N TRP A 237 -13.39 8.13 18.17
CA TRP A 237 -14.49 8.37 19.08
C TRP A 237 -15.72 7.52 18.71
N LEU A 238 -16.02 7.41 17.41
CA LEU A 238 -17.11 6.56 16.94
C LEU A 238 -16.85 5.08 17.25
N LEU A 239 -15.66 4.57 16.90
CA LEU A 239 -15.29 3.17 17.14
C LEU A 239 -15.23 2.85 18.64
N GLY A 240 -14.65 3.78 19.45
CA GLY A 240 -14.60 3.62 20.89
C GLY A 240 -15.98 3.60 21.53
N ALA A 241 -16.91 4.45 21.07
CA ALA A 241 -18.28 4.46 21.58
C ALA A 241 -19.09 3.23 21.13
N MET A 242 -18.88 2.74 19.91
CA MET A 242 -19.48 1.46 19.48
C MET A 242 -19.02 0.30 20.36
N LEU A 243 -17.73 0.24 20.69
CA LEU A 243 -17.20 -0.77 21.65
C LEU A 243 -17.80 -0.57 23.06
N ALA A 244 -17.96 0.67 23.53
CA ALA A 244 -18.58 0.95 24.81
C ALA A 244 -20.03 0.49 24.87
N VAL A 245 -20.81 0.70 23.80
CA VAL A 245 -22.19 0.17 23.69
C VAL A 245 -22.21 -1.36 23.74
N ILE A 246 -21.30 -2.02 23.02
CA ILE A 246 -21.18 -3.50 23.05
C ILE A 246 -20.91 -3.99 24.48
N VAL A 247 -20.08 -3.28 25.23
CA VAL A 247 -19.79 -3.60 26.64
C VAL A 247 -20.98 -3.34 27.53
N GLU A 248 -21.66 -2.19 27.36
CA GLU A 248 -22.77 -1.76 28.22
C GLU A 248 -24.02 -2.63 28.03
N GLU A 249 -24.28 -3.08 26.82
CA GLU A 249 -25.46 -3.86 26.44
C GLU A 249 -25.19 -5.38 26.33
N ASP A 250 -24.02 -5.85 26.80
CA ASP A 250 -23.62 -7.28 26.79
C ASP A 250 -23.73 -7.94 25.39
N LEU A 251 -23.35 -7.22 24.33
CA LEU A 251 -23.46 -7.67 22.94
C LEU A 251 -22.21 -8.42 22.42
N ALA A 252 -21.20 -8.60 23.27
CA ALA A 252 -19.94 -9.26 22.90
C ALA A 252 -20.11 -10.78 22.74
N ASP A 253 -19.39 -11.38 21.78
CA ASP A 253 -19.24 -12.83 21.67
C ASP A 253 -18.30 -13.36 22.76
N THR A 254 -18.84 -13.51 23.96
CA THR A 254 -18.08 -13.93 25.15
C THR A 254 -17.48 -15.32 25.01
N ALA A 255 -18.08 -16.22 24.22
CA ALA A 255 -17.55 -17.56 23.97
C ALA A 255 -16.25 -17.49 23.15
N PHE A 256 -16.26 -16.77 22.03
CA PHE A 256 -15.08 -16.54 21.22
C PHE A 256 -13.96 -15.83 22.01
N LEU A 257 -14.34 -14.81 22.77
CA LEU A 257 -13.39 -14.05 23.58
C LEU A 257 -12.70 -14.92 24.65
N ALA A 258 -13.45 -15.76 25.35
CA ALA A 258 -12.91 -16.65 26.39
C ALA A 258 -11.95 -17.70 25.80
N GLU A 259 -12.28 -18.26 24.66
CA GLU A 259 -11.50 -19.30 24.02
C GLU A 259 -10.23 -18.75 23.34
N HIS A 260 -10.35 -17.65 22.60
CA HIS A 260 -9.31 -17.20 21.65
C HIS A 260 -8.61 -15.89 22.01
N CYS A 261 -9.09 -15.13 23.00
CA CYS A 261 -8.58 -13.79 23.28
C CYS A 261 -8.00 -13.65 24.69
N THR A 262 -7.16 -12.61 24.85
CA THR A 262 -6.71 -12.05 26.13
C THR A 262 -6.91 -10.54 26.11
N GLY A 263 -6.94 -9.88 27.28
CA GLY A 263 -7.03 -8.42 27.38
C GLY A 263 -8.43 -7.85 27.14
N TRP A 264 -9.48 -8.68 27.12
CA TRP A 264 -10.85 -8.21 26.94
C TRP A 264 -11.34 -7.34 28.09
N ALA A 265 -11.05 -7.73 29.34
CA ALA A 265 -11.48 -6.99 30.52
C ALA A 265 -10.86 -5.58 30.54
N GLU A 266 -9.58 -5.48 30.20
CA GLU A 266 -8.85 -4.22 30.12
C GLU A 266 -9.39 -3.31 29.01
N LEU A 267 -9.65 -3.87 27.83
CA LEU A 267 -10.25 -3.13 26.71
C LEU A 267 -11.66 -2.63 27.09
N ALA A 268 -12.49 -3.51 27.65
CA ALA A 268 -13.85 -3.17 28.07
C ALA A 268 -13.86 -2.01 29.08
N GLU A 269 -12.99 -2.06 30.08
CA GLU A 269 -12.87 -0.95 31.05
C GLU A 269 -12.32 0.31 30.38
N ALA A 270 -11.37 0.16 29.46
CA ALA A 270 -10.74 1.26 28.78
C ALA A 270 -11.69 2.06 27.88
N VAL A 271 -12.74 1.47 27.33
CA VAL A 271 -13.69 2.16 26.43
C VAL A 271 -14.91 2.73 27.14
N ARG A 272 -15.28 2.30 28.35
CA ARG A 272 -16.51 2.73 29.06
C ARG A 272 -16.71 4.24 29.15
N TRP A 273 -15.64 5.02 29.25
CA TRP A 273 -15.70 6.48 29.32
C TRP A 273 -15.97 7.17 27.99
N ILE A 274 -15.88 6.43 26.87
CA ILE A 274 -16.20 6.92 25.53
C ILE A 274 -17.69 6.65 25.28
N THR A 275 -18.56 7.35 26.02
CA THR A 275 -20.01 7.19 25.87
C THR A 275 -20.47 7.72 24.50
N PRO A 276 -21.60 7.23 23.96
CA PRO A 276 -22.16 7.77 22.72
C PRO A 276 -22.36 9.29 22.73
N GLU A 277 -22.78 9.87 23.85
CA GLU A 277 -22.97 11.33 24.02
C GLU A 277 -21.64 12.09 23.94
N ARG A 278 -20.59 11.54 24.55
CA ARG A 278 -19.25 12.12 24.41
C ARG A 278 -18.75 12.03 22.99
N ALA A 279 -18.91 10.87 22.37
CA ALA A 279 -18.50 10.66 20.98
C ALA A 279 -19.27 11.57 20.01
N GLU A 280 -20.58 11.82 20.23
CA GLU A 280 -21.37 12.79 19.47
C GLU A 280 -20.72 14.18 19.49
N THR A 281 -20.29 14.63 20.66
CA THR A 281 -19.60 15.93 20.81
C THR A 281 -18.32 16.00 19.99
N GLU A 282 -17.56 14.90 19.92
CA GLU A 282 -16.26 14.83 19.26
C GLU A 282 -16.36 14.55 17.76
N CYS A 283 -17.21 13.61 17.36
CA CYS A 283 -17.29 13.13 15.97
C CYS A 283 -18.47 13.68 15.17
N GLY A 284 -19.48 14.25 15.83
CA GLY A 284 -20.67 14.82 15.20
C GLY A 284 -21.71 13.80 14.75
N VAL A 285 -21.53 12.52 15.12
CA VAL A 285 -22.53 11.47 14.87
C VAL A 285 -23.44 11.38 16.10
N GLU A 286 -24.75 11.49 15.91
CA GLU A 286 -25.74 11.45 16.99
C GLU A 286 -25.61 10.19 17.86
N ALA A 287 -25.70 10.34 19.19
CA ALA A 287 -25.51 9.26 20.16
C ALA A 287 -26.39 8.04 19.87
N GLU A 288 -27.67 8.25 19.51
CA GLU A 288 -28.57 7.13 19.18
C GLU A 288 -28.18 6.46 17.85
N ARG A 289 -27.63 7.22 16.90
CA ARG A 289 -27.08 6.62 15.67
C ARG A 289 -25.88 5.73 15.95
N ILE A 290 -25.02 6.13 16.90
CA ILE A 290 -23.88 5.30 17.35
C ILE A 290 -24.37 4.01 17.97
N ARG A 291 -25.38 4.04 18.85
CA ARG A 291 -26.00 2.85 19.44
C ARG A 291 -26.58 1.93 18.36
N THR A 292 -27.32 2.52 17.42
CA THR A 292 -27.88 1.77 16.29
C THR A 292 -26.80 1.08 15.47
N LEU A 293 -25.69 1.75 15.13
CA LEU A 293 -24.59 1.15 14.39
C LEU A 293 -23.97 -0.03 15.15
N ALA A 294 -23.78 0.08 16.47
CA ALA A 294 -23.22 -1.00 17.27
C ALA A 294 -24.18 -2.22 17.35
N ARG A 295 -25.46 -1.96 17.62
CA ARG A 295 -26.50 -3.02 17.70
C ARG A 295 -26.71 -3.74 16.36
N ASP A 296 -26.83 -2.98 15.27
CA ASP A 296 -27.00 -3.53 13.91
C ASP A 296 -25.79 -4.40 13.52
N PHE A 297 -24.58 -3.91 13.80
CA PHE A 297 -23.35 -4.64 13.51
C PHE A 297 -23.24 -5.96 14.26
N THR A 298 -23.59 -5.96 15.54
CA THR A 298 -23.55 -7.18 16.38
C THR A 298 -24.69 -8.13 16.09
N ALA A 299 -25.88 -7.62 15.71
CA ALA A 299 -27.04 -8.43 15.36
C ALA A 299 -26.93 -9.09 13.98
N ALA A 300 -26.25 -8.46 13.03
CA ALA A 300 -26.09 -9.00 11.69
C ALA A 300 -25.23 -10.28 11.69
N PRO A 301 -25.70 -11.40 11.17
CA PRO A 301 -24.98 -12.69 11.26
C PRO A 301 -23.67 -12.70 10.45
N ARG A 302 -23.59 -11.91 9.39
CA ARG A 302 -22.46 -11.79 8.47
C ARG A 302 -22.08 -10.33 8.30
N ALA A 303 -21.35 -9.79 9.27
CA ALA A 303 -20.94 -8.40 9.30
C ALA A 303 -19.42 -8.25 9.24
N ALA A 304 -18.98 -7.16 8.64
CA ALA A 304 -17.56 -6.79 8.59
C ALA A 304 -17.39 -5.28 8.72
N ALA A 305 -16.39 -4.84 9.46
CA ALA A 305 -15.93 -3.45 9.48
C ALA A 305 -14.54 -3.37 8.86
N MET A 306 -14.36 -2.45 7.91
CA MET A 306 -13.08 -2.18 7.25
C MET A 306 -12.76 -0.70 7.27
N GLY A 307 -11.48 -0.38 7.23
CA GLY A 307 -11.01 0.99 7.11
C GLY A 307 -9.76 1.08 6.25
N ARG A 308 -9.55 2.25 5.63
CA ARG A 308 -8.35 2.51 4.83
C ARG A 308 -7.83 3.90 5.12
N ILE A 309 -7.16 4.51 4.17
CA ILE A 309 -6.30 5.68 4.31
C ILE A 309 -6.85 6.78 5.22
N GLY A 310 -8.16 6.99 5.26
CA GLY A 310 -8.81 7.99 6.12
C GLY A 310 -8.59 7.75 7.62
N ILE A 311 -8.51 6.49 8.05
CA ILE A 311 -8.24 6.12 9.45
C ILE A 311 -6.76 5.80 9.72
N CYS A 312 -5.91 5.83 8.68
CA CYS A 312 -4.48 5.59 8.82
C CYS A 312 -3.68 6.88 9.08
N ARG A 313 -4.33 8.03 8.92
CA ARG A 313 -3.71 9.36 8.99
C ARG A 313 -4.45 10.24 9.97
N GLY A 314 -4.15 10.19 11.18
CA GLY A 314 -4.78 11.02 12.19
C GLY A 314 -3.99 10.99 13.48
N SER A 315 -4.42 11.81 14.40
CA SER A 315 -3.76 11.96 15.68
C SER A 315 -3.74 10.66 16.49
N PHE A 316 -4.73 9.77 16.28
CA PHE A 316 -4.90 8.50 16.99
C PHE A 316 -5.04 7.30 16.06
N SER A 317 -4.41 7.35 14.89
CA SER A 317 -4.62 6.34 13.84
C SER A 317 -4.23 4.91 14.27
N THR A 318 -3.21 4.72 15.10
CA THR A 318 -2.88 3.40 15.67
C THR A 318 -4.04 2.87 16.52
N LEU A 319 -4.54 3.68 17.47
CA LEU A 319 -5.65 3.28 18.34
C LEU A 319 -6.94 3.08 17.54
N THR A 320 -7.20 3.89 16.51
CA THR A 320 -8.34 3.73 15.60
C THR A 320 -8.32 2.39 14.89
N ASN A 321 -7.17 1.96 14.38
CA ASN A 321 -7.04 0.64 13.74
C ASN A 321 -7.13 -0.50 14.77
N LEU A 322 -6.59 -0.33 15.97
CA LEU A 322 -6.77 -1.30 17.06
C LEU A 322 -8.27 -1.48 17.39
N PHE A 323 -9.02 -0.38 17.54
CA PHE A 323 -10.45 -0.45 17.84
C PHE A 323 -11.27 -1.00 16.67
N LEU A 324 -10.89 -0.73 15.42
CA LEU A 324 -11.52 -1.33 14.24
C LEU A 324 -11.39 -2.86 14.24
N HIS A 325 -10.18 -3.37 14.50
CA HIS A 325 -9.97 -4.82 14.60
C HIS A 325 -10.70 -5.40 15.83
N SER A 326 -10.63 -4.70 16.97
CA SER A 326 -11.35 -5.10 18.18
C SER A 326 -12.87 -5.19 17.97
N LEU A 327 -13.47 -4.24 17.23
CA LEU A 327 -14.90 -4.27 16.89
C LEU A 327 -15.28 -5.56 16.16
N ASN A 328 -14.52 -5.97 15.15
CA ASN A 328 -14.75 -7.22 14.44
C ASN A 328 -14.59 -8.46 15.34
N ILE A 329 -13.57 -8.47 16.19
CA ILE A 329 -13.24 -9.60 17.07
C ILE A 329 -14.29 -9.74 18.16
N VAL A 330 -14.62 -8.64 18.85
CA VAL A 330 -15.55 -8.60 19.98
C VAL A 330 -16.98 -8.96 19.55
N ALA A 331 -17.37 -8.56 18.34
CA ALA A 331 -18.65 -8.93 17.75
C ALA A 331 -18.67 -10.38 17.19
N GLY A 332 -17.59 -11.17 17.33
CA GLY A 332 -17.50 -12.53 16.78
C GLY A 332 -17.46 -12.55 15.24
N ARG A 333 -16.90 -11.53 14.59
CA ARG A 333 -16.84 -11.40 13.12
C ARG A 333 -15.46 -11.72 12.54
N PHE A 334 -14.55 -12.21 13.36
CA PHE A 334 -13.22 -12.60 12.94
C PHE A 334 -13.19 -14.09 12.56
N HIS A 335 -12.50 -14.40 11.47
CA HIS A 335 -12.28 -15.72 10.89
C HIS A 335 -13.55 -16.56 10.67
N GLN A 336 -14.58 -15.94 10.09
CA GLN A 336 -15.81 -16.62 9.70
C GLN A 336 -16.35 -16.08 8.36
N PRO A 337 -17.12 -16.90 7.61
CA PRO A 337 -17.77 -16.48 6.37
C PRO A 337 -18.62 -15.22 6.55
N GLY A 338 -18.42 -14.23 5.67
CA GLY A 338 -19.10 -12.95 5.71
C GLY A 338 -18.56 -11.95 6.74
N GLY A 339 -17.62 -12.36 7.58
CA GLY A 339 -16.88 -11.49 8.49
C GLY A 339 -15.55 -11.02 7.90
N VAL A 340 -14.54 -10.88 8.75
CA VAL A 340 -13.18 -10.52 8.37
C VAL A 340 -12.21 -11.67 8.65
N GLY A 341 -11.14 -11.77 7.86
CA GLY A 341 -10.10 -12.76 8.06
C GLY A 341 -8.87 -12.46 7.22
N TRP A 342 -7.82 -13.22 7.45
CA TRP A 342 -6.64 -13.14 6.59
C TRP A 342 -7.00 -13.55 5.16
N GLY A 343 -6.31 -12.91 4.21
CA GLY A 343 -6.44 -13.28 2.81
C GLY A 343 -5.95 -14.70 2.52
N HIS A 344 -6.30 -15.19 1.34
CA HIS A 344 -5.73 -16.43 0.81
C HIS A 344 -4.26 -16.27 0.50
N GLY A 345 -3.55 -17.33 0.61
CA GLY A 345 -2.14 -17.38 0.33
C GLY A 345 -1.41 -17.92 1.54
N GLY A 346 -1.24 -19.21 1.58
CA GLY A 346 -0.64 -19.93 2.67
C GLY A 346 0.85 -19.78 2.82
N THR A 347 1.43 -18.74 2.27
CA THR A 347 2.78 -18.35 2.58
C THR A 347 2.71 -17.11 3.44
N SER A 348 3.03 -17.26 4.72
CA SER A 348 3.24 -16.08 5.56
C SER A 348 4.27 -15.18 4.87
N THR A 349 4.02 -13.88 4.89
CA THR A 349 4.96 -12.86 4.38
C THR A 349 6.36 -13.02 4.96
N ASP A 350 6.47 -13.59 6.14
CA ASP A 350 7.72 -13.87 6.86
C ASP A 350 8.63 -14.86 6.14
N LYS A 351 8.07 -15.81 5.39
CA LYS A 351 8.82 -16.81 4.61
C LYS A 351 9.04 -16.39 3.16
N GLN A 352 8.30 -15.37 2.67
CA GLN A 352 8.35 -14.95 1.27
C GLN A 352 9.54 -14.06 0.94
N PHE A 353 10.02 -13.30 1.91
CA PHE A 353 11.04 -12.28 1.72
C PHE A 353 12.09 -12.38 2.82
N PRO A 354 12.96 -13.41 2.81
CA PRO A 354 14.09 -13.46 3.72
C PRO A 354 14.91 -12.16 3.56
N GLY A 355 15.00 -11.37 4.62
CA GLY A 355 15.78 -10.13 4.63
C GLY A 355 15.03 -8.83 4.36
N ILE A 356 13.84 -8.83 3.72
CA ILE A 356 13.05 -7.59 3.56
C ILE A 356 12.26 -7.25 4.82
N ARG A 357 11.79 -8.27 5.53
CA ARG A 357 10.88 -8.10 6.65
C ARG A 357 11.29 -9.05 7.76
N SER A 358 11.98 -8.48 8.70
CA SER A 358 12.09 -9.14 9.98
C SER A 358 10.67 -9.22 10.58
N THR A 359 10.32 -10.35 11.17
CA THR A 359 9.29 -10.43 12.22
C THR A 359 9.69 -9.58 13.41
N ALA A 360 10.70 -8.75 13.25
CA ALA A 360 11.19 -7.83 14.23
C ALA A 360 10.08 -6.90 14.61
N ALA A 361 9.77 -6.99 15.86
CA ALA A 361 8.77 -6.24 16.56
C ALA A 361 8.85 -4.74 16.26
N TYR A 362 7.71 -4.09 16.42
CA TYR A 362 7.59 -2.66 16.56
C TYR A 362 8.80 -2.06 17.27
N ASN A 363 9.33 -0.98 16.71
CA ASN A 363 10.47 -0.22 17.23
C ASN A 363 11.81 -0.98 17.31
N SER A 364 11.99 -2.01 16.48
CA SER A 364 13.27 -2.73 16.43
C SER A 364 14.45 -1.89 15.91
N ARG A 365 14.16 -0.83 15.14
CA ARG A 365 15.15 0.06 14.51
C ARG A 365 14.66 1.52 14.54
N PRO A 366 14.64 2.18 15.70
CA PRO A 366 14.20 3.58 15.80
C PRO A 366 15.15 4.50 15.02
N SER A 367 14.65 5.68 14.65
CA SER A 367 15.50 6.75 14.13
C SER A 367 16.62 7.06 15.12
N ARG A 368 17.83 7.20 14.62
CA ARG A 368 19.03 7.58 15.36
C ARG A 368 18.92 9.00 15.96
N VAL A 369 18.21 9.89 15.27
CA VAL A 369 18.15 11.32 15.61
C VAL A 369 16.96 11.60 16.51
N SER A 370 15.74 11.33 16.04
CA SER A 370 14.51 11.67 16.75
C SER A 370 13.94 10.53 17.61
N GLY A 371 14.47 9.30 17.48
CA GLY A 371 13.94 8.12 18.17
C GLY A 371 12.57 7.66 17.66
N ILE A 372 12.10 8.17 16.52
CA ILE A 372 10.83 7.74 15.93
C ILE A 372 10.88 6.24 15.62
N PRO A 373 9.87 5.47 16.08
CA PRO A 373 9.84 4.02 15.93
C PRO A 373 9.81 3.56 14.47
N SER A 374 10.46 2.44 14.20
CA SER A 374 10.25 1.69 12.96
C SER A 374 9.01 0.78 13.07
N VAL A 375 8.31 0.59 11.95
CA VAL A 375 7.19 -0.33 11.84
C VAL A 375 7.45 -1.25 10.66
N TRP A 376 7.32 -2.56 10.87
CA TRP A 376 7.49 -3.56 9.84
C TRP A 376 8.87 -3.49 9.13
N GLY A 377 9.91 -3.20 9.88
CA GLY A 377 11.28 -3.08 9.37
C GLY A 377 11.52 -1.84 8.49
N ALA A 378 10.51 -0.99 8.31
CA ALA A 378 10.65 0.29 7.61
C ALA A 378 10.75 1.45 8.60
N GLN A 379 11.58 2.43 8.27
CA GLN A 379 11.69 3.67 9.03
C GLN A 379 10.65 4.69 8.56
N SER A 380 10.28 5.60 9.44
CA SER A 380 9.38 6.70 9.07
C SER A 380 10.05 7.60 8.03
N SER A 381 9.36 7.92 6.96
CA SER A 381 9.84 8.86 5.94
C SER A 381 10.10 10.26 6.48
N LEU A 382 9.47 10.65 7.60
CA LEU A 382 9.76 11.88 8.32
C LEU A 382 11.22 11.99 8.77
N THR A 383 11.88 10.86 8.98
CA THR A 383 13.25 10.82 9.52
C THR A 383 14.32 10.85 8.44
N LEU A 384 13.97 10.69 7.15
CA LEU A 384 14.96 10.61 6.07
C LEU A 384 15.86 11.86 5.99
N LEU A 385 15.26 13.05 6.11
CA LEU A 385 16.03 14.30 6.06
C LEU A 385 16.99 14.42 7.24
N GLU A 386 16.51 14.20 8.46
CA GLU A 386 17.34 14.31 9.66
C GLU A 386 18.49 13.30 9.68
N GLU A 387 18.24 12.08 9.19
CA GLU A 387 19.23 11.01 9.11
C GLU A 387 20.34 11.30 8.08
N MET A 388 20.04 12.08 7.03
CA MET A 388 21.05 12.55 6.08
C MET A 388 21.82 13.77 6.60
N THR A 389 21.15 14.68 7.32
CA THR A 389 21.71 16.01 7.64
C THR A 389 22.36 16.09 9.02
N THR A 390 22.00 15.20 9.97
CA THR A 390 22.59 15.21 11.32
C THR A 390 23.88 14.41 11.37
N PRO A 391 25.04 15.03 11.64
CA PRO A 391 26.32 14.31 11.72
C PRO A 391 26.36 13.25 12.81
N GLY A 392 27.17 12.23 12.63
CA GLY A 392 27.43 11.19 13.62
C GLY A 392 27.45 9.78 13.02
N GLU A 393 27.76 8.80 13.86
CA GLU A 393 27.76 7.40 13.46
C GLU A 393 26.40 6.99 12.87
N GLY A 394 26.41 6.28 11.74
CA GLY A 394 25.20 5.87 11.03
C GLY A 394 24.48 7.00 10.28
N GLN A 395 25.07 8.19 10.12
CA GLN A 395 24.54 9.20 9.20
C GLN A 395 24.43 8.60 7.79
N ILE A 396 23.28 8.80 7.13
CA ILE A 396 23.10 8.32 5.75
C ILE A 396 24.06 9.07 4.82
N LYS A 397 24.92 8.33 4.13
CA LYS A 397 25.89 8.79 3.16
C LYS A 397 25.65 8.25 1.75
N SER A 398 24.95 7.12 1.65
CA SER A 398 24.56 6.55 0.37
C SER A 398 23.06 6.26 0.36
N LEU A 399 22.36 6.68 -0.71
CA LEU A 399 20.92 6.52 -0.87
C LEU A 399 20.60 5.92 -2.24
N PHE A 400 19.83 4.84 -2.25
CA PHE A 400 19.22 4.30 -3.47
C PHE A 400 17.74 4.61 -3.49
N LEU A 401 17.28 5.17 -4.62
CA LEU A 401 15.86 5.33 -4.95
C LEU A 401 15.45 4.24 -5.94
N ILE A 402 14.44 3.44 -5.64
CA ILE A 402 13.91 2.42 -6.55
C ILE A 402 12.44 2.73 -6.85
N GLY A 403 12.16 3.30 -8.03
CA GLY A 403 10.82 3.70 -8.43
C GLY A 403 10.16 4.62 -7.40
N ALA A 404 10.89 5.61 -6.88
CA ALA A 404 10.45 6.48 -5.81
C ALA A 404 10.73 7.96 -6.13
N ASN A 405 9.75 8.81 -5.84
CA ASN A 405 9.88 10.27 -5.97
C ASN A 405 9.58 10.95 -4.60
N PRO A 406 10.48 10.79 -3.60
CA PRO A 406 10.24 11.26 -2.24
C PRO A 406 10.07 12.78 -2.13
N VAL A 407 10.66 13.58 -3.01
CA VAL A 407 10.44 15.04 -3.04
C VAL A 407 8.95 15.36 -3.21
N MET A 408 8.22 14.57 -4.00
CA MET A 408 6.79 14.77 -4.26
C MET A 408 5.88 13.95 -3.34
N SER A 409 6.37 12.85 -2.78
CA SER A 409 5.51 11.86 -2.10
C SER A 409 5.72 11.74 -0.59
N MET A 410 6.77 12.37 -0.04
CA MET A 410 7.04 12.32 1.40
C MET A 410 6.73 13.65 2.10
N PRO A 411 6.40 13.62 3.38
CA PRO A 411 6.32 14.84 4.20
C PRO A 411 7.65 15.59 4.18
N ASN A 412 7.60 16.93 4.15
CA ASN A 412 8.78 17.80 3.98
C ASN A 412 9.61 17.50 2.72
N GLY A 413 9.02 16.87 1.71
CA GLY A 413 9.72 16.41 0.51
C GLY A 413 10.52 17.52 -0.18
N LEU A 414 10.00 18.74 -0.24
CA LEU A 414 10.68 19.90 -0.83
C LEU A 414 12.01 20.27 -0.13
N ARG A 415 12.24 19.77 1.09
CA ARG A 415 13.51 19.96 1.81
C ARG A 415 14.50 18.83 1.63
N LEU A 416 14.09 17.70 1.07
CA LEU A 416 14.97 16.54 0.85
C LEU A 416 16.22 16.88 0.02
N PRO A 417 16.19 17.79 -0.99
CA PRO A 417 17.39 18.24 -1.68
C PRO A 417 18.51 18.75 -0.77
N GLU A 418 18.18 19.33 0.41
CA GLU A 418 19.18 19.75 1.42
C GLU A 418 19.98 18.54 1.95
N GLY A 419 19.30 17.40 2.12
CA GLY A 419 19.93 16.15 2.53
C GLY A 419 20.67 15.45 1.38
N PHE A 420 20.09 15.44 0.18
CA PHE A 420 20.73 14.84 -0.99
C PHE A 420 22.09 15.46 -1.31
N ALA A 421 22.25 16.75 -1.07
CA ALA A 421 23.51 17.47 -1.24
C ALA A 421 24.63 17.01 -0.27
N GLN A 422 24.29 16.26 0.79
CA GLN A 422 25.25 15.76 1.80
C GLN A 422 25.63 14.29 1.60
N LEU A 423 25.07 13.65 0.57
CA LEU A 423 25.35 12.26 0.24
C LEU A 423 26.67 12.13 -0.53
N ASP A 424 27.41 11.06 -0.26
CA ASP A 424 28.57 10.67 -1.04
C ASP A 424 28.17 9.97 -2.34
N LEU A 425 26.99 9.30 -2.33
CA LEU A 425 26.44 8.59 -3.47
C LEU A 425 24.90 8.58 -3.42
N MET A 426 24.29 9.01 -4.52
CA MET A 426 22.86 8.84 -4.73
C MET A 426 22.61 8.15 -6.08
N VAL A 427 21.89 7.03 -6.07
CA VAL A 427 21.55 6.23 -7.26
C VAL A 427 20.04 6.10 -7.37
N ALA A 428 19.52 6.25 -8.59
CA ALA A 428 18.10 6.04 -8.87
C ALA A 428 17.92 4.92 -9.91
N LEU A 429 17.00 3.99 -9.65
CA LEU A 429 16.45 3.06 -10.62
C LEU A 429 15.05 3.59 -10.98
N ASP A 430 14.92 4.24 -12.12
CA ASP A 430 13.67 4.92 -12.48
C ASP A 430 13.46 4.99 -14.00
N LEU A 431 12.25 5.34 -14.41
CA LEU A 431 11.87 5.57 -15.81
C LEU A 431 12.23 6.97 -16.28
N TYR A 432 12.32 7.96 -15.37
CA TYR A 432 12.37 9.38 -15.69
C TYR A 432 13.38 10.15 -14.85
N VAL A 433 13.75 11.33 -15.34
CA VAL A 433 14.37 12.38 -14.53
C VAL A 433 13.26 13.14 -13.81
N THR A 434 13.07 12.84 -12.52
CA THR A 434 12.01 13.41 -11.67
C THR A 434 12.57 14.48 -10.74
N GLU A 435 11.71 15.11 -9.91
CA GLU A 435 12.10 16.07 -8.88
C GLU A 435 13.12 15.47 -7.89
N SER A 436 13.08 14.16 -7.67
CA SER A 436 14.03 13.46 -6.80
C SER A 436 15.25 12.97 -7.57
N THR A 437 15.04 12.28 -8.68
CA THR A 437 16.13 11.60 -9.41
C THR A 437 17.08 12.58 -10.11
N ARG A 438 16.65 13.83 -10.37
CA ARG A 438 17.53 14.88 -10.87
C ARG A 438 18.74 15.19 -9.98
N HIS A 439 18.67 14.79 -8.70
CA HIS A 439 19.76 14.96 -7.74
C HIS A 439 20.69 13.74 -7.67
N ALA A 440 20.31 12.62 -8.28
CA ALA A 440 21.11 11.40 -8.26
C ALA A 440 22.44 11.57 -9.02
N ASP A 441 23.48 10.87 -8.58
CA ASP A 441 24.75 10.75 -9.31
C ASP A 441 24.56 9.87 -10.55
N TYR A 442 23.71 8.84 -10.43
CA TYR A 442 23.37 7.93 -11.52
C TYR A 442 21.86 7.68 -11.58
N ILE A 443 21.30 7.68 -12.81
CA ILE A 443 19.97 7.13 -13.08
C ILE A 443 20.15 5.89 -13.95
N LEU A 444 19.75 4.74 -13.41
CA LEU A 444 19.82 3.44 -14.06
C LEU A 444 18.42 3.14 -14.65
N PRO A 445 18.29 3.07 -15.99
CA PRO A 445 16.99 2.96 -16.65
C PRO A 445 16.37 1.59 -16.46
N VAL A 446 15.12 1.57 -16.00
CA VAL A 446 14.37 0.35 -15.78
C VAL A 446 13.33 0.08 -16.86
N THR A 447 12.96 -1.19 -17.03
CA THR A 447 11.86 -1.60 -17.90
C THR A 447 10.51 -1.19 -17.30
N THR A 448 9.54 -0.88 -18.16
CA THR A 448 8.15 -0.76 -17.74
C THR A 448 7.54 -2.14 -17.46
N ALA A 449 6.37 -2.14 -16.86
CA ALA A 449 5.60 -3.37 -16.61
C ALA A 449 5.26 -4.15 -17.91
N LEU A 450 5.20 -3.48 -19.07
CA LEU A 450 4.86 -4.13 -20.35
C LEU A 450 6.07 -4.72 -21.09
N GLU A 451 7.27 -4.44 -20.61
CA GLU A 451 8.55 -4.89 -21.18
C GLU A 451 9.16 -6.07 -20.43
N ARG A 452 8.44 -6.66 -19.47
CA ARG A 452 8.94 -7.79 -18.65
C ARG A 452 7.86 -8.79 -18.33
N GLU A 453 8.28 -10.04 -18.15
CA GLU A 453 7.41 -11.09 -17.62
C GLU A 453 7.17 -10.92 -16.12
N ASP A 454 6.06 -11.49 -15.63
CA ASP A 454 5.69 -11.38 -14.23
C ASP A 454 4.71 -12.46 -13.78
N VAL A 455 4.63 -12.64 -12.46
CA VAL A 455 3.59 -13.41 -11.77
C VAL A 455 3.11 -12.61 -10.57
N ASN A 456 1.80 -12.52 -10.37
CA ASN A 456 1.19 -11.70 -9.32
C ASN A 456 1.37 -12.25 -7.89
N ARG A 457 2.51 -12.87 -7.62
CA ARG A 457 2.80 -13.59 -6.38
C ARG A 457 2.75 -12.72 -5.12
N PHE A 458 3.23 -11.48 -5.22
CA PHE A 458 3.31 -10.57 -4.06
C PHE A 458 1.93 -10.25 -3.47
N PHE A 459 0.91 -10.08 -4.32
CA PHE A 459 -0.41 -9.64 -3.90
C PHE A 459 -1.45 -10.76 -3.77
N MET A 460 -1.07 -12.03 -3.96
CA MET A 460 -2.04 -13.14 -3.85
C MET A 460 -2.77 -13.17 -2.50
N GLU A 461 -2.07 -12.83 -1.42
CA GLU A 461 -2.65 -12.82 -0.07
C GLU A 461 -3.64 -11.68 0.19
N HIS A 462 -3.65 -10.65 -0.67
CA HIS A 462 -4.47 -9.45 -0.47
C HIS A 462 -5.80 -9.50 -1.21
N MET A 463 -6.09 -10.59 -1.91
CA MET A 463 -7.25 -10.71 -2.78
C MET A 463 -8.48 -11.16 -2.02
N VAL A 464 -9.60 -10.46 -2.25
CA VAL A 464 -10.92 -10.89 -1.76
C VAL A 464 -11.30 -12.23 -2.39
N ARG A 465 -10.98 -12.40 -3.67
CA ARG A 465 -11.08 -13.66 -4.42
C ARG A 465 -9.69 -14.06 -4.89
N PRO A 466 -9.13 -15.16 -4.37
CA PRO A 466 -7.76 -15.55 -4.70
C PRO A 466 -7.63 -15.86 -6.19
N PHE A 467 -6.57 -15.32 -6.78
CA PHE A 467 -6.33 -15.36 -8.20
C PHE A 467 -4.84 -15.41 -8.49
N ALA A 468 -4.45 -16.19 -9.46
CA ALA A 468 -3.07 -16.28 -9.94
C ALA A 468 -3.00 -16.07 -11.46
N GLN A 469 -2.06 -15.27 -11.91
CA GLN A 469 -1.76 -15.05 -13.32
C GLN A 469 -0.26 -14.86 -13.52
N TYR A 470 0.26 -15.49 -14.58
CA TYR A 470 1.58 -15.22 -15.14
C TYR A 470 1.40 -14.51 -16.49
N VAL A 471 2.28 -13.59 -16.79
CA VAL A 471 2.27 -12.85 -18.06
C VAL A 471 3.69 -12.76 -18.63
N GLN A 472 3.79 -12.84 -19.95
CA GLN A 472 5.01 -12.53 -20.67
C GLN A 472 5.14 -11.01 -20.90
N ALA A 473 6.32 -10.57 -21.30
CA ALA A 473 6.50 -9.22 -21.82
C ALA A 473 5.60 -9.02 -23.07
N VAL A 474 4.98 -7.85 -23.17
CA VAL A 474 4.19 -7.45 -24.35
C VAL A 474 5.11 -7.00 -25.48
N ILE A 475 6.14 -6.23 -25.14
CA ILE A 475 7.19 -5.76 -26.05
C ILE A 475 8.56 -6.04 -25.44
N PRO A 476 9.62 -6.17 -26.24
CA PRO A 476 10.98 -6.24 -25.71
C PRO A 476 11.37 -4.93 -25.00
N PRO A 477 12.37 -4.95 -24.10
CA PRO A 477 12.91 -3.74 -23.49
C PRO A 477 13.26 -2.68 -24.54
N VAL A 478 12.86 -1.42 -24.29
CA VAL A 478 13.13 -0.29 -25.18
C VAL A 478 14.48 0.32 -24.81
N GLY A 479 15.32 0.60 -25.81
CA GLY A 479 16.65 1.11 -25.58
C GLY A 479 17.55 0.10 -24.85
N GLU A 480 18.32 0.59 -23.87
CA GLU A 480 19.19 -0.23 -23.04
C GLU A 480 18.59 -0.46 -21.64
N THR A 481 17.26 -0.35 -21.48
CA THR A 481 16.60 -0.56 -20.19
C THR A 481 16.72 -2.01 -19.71
N ARG A 482 16.83 -2.21 -18.38
CA ARG A 482 16.94 -3.54 -17.75
C ARG A 482 15.94 -3.70 -16.63
N GLY A 483 15.57 -4.93 -16.30
CA GLY A 483 14.80 -5.23 -15.10
C GLY A 483 15.59 -4.96 -13.82
N GLU A 484 14.91 -4.52 -12.76
CA GLU A 484 15.56 -4.21 -11.48
C GLU A 484 16.31 -5.42 -10.91
N PHE A 485 15.81 -6.65 -11.19
CA PHE A 485 16.49 -7.88 -10.75
C PHE A 485 17.89 -8.00 -11.37
N ASP A 486 18.01 -7.76 -12.66
CA ASP A 486 19.29 -7.86 -13.36
C ASP A 486 20.25 -6.74 -12.93
N ILE A 487 19.76 -5.51 -12.79
CA ILE A 487 20.55 -4.36 -12.35
C ILE A 487 21.15 -4.61 -10.96
N LEU A 488 20.30 -5.00 -10.01
CA LEU A 488 20.73 -5.19 -8.60
C LEU A 488 21.60 -6.44 -8.42
N ARG A 489 21.33 -7.51 -9.20
CA ARG A 489 22.20 -8.69 -9.25
C ARG A 489 23.59 -8.34 -9.78
N ASP A 490 23.67 -7.62 -10.90
CA ASP A 490 24.93 -7.25 -11.53
C ASP A 490 25.74 -6.32 -10.63
N LEU A 491 25.10 -5.38 -9.94
CA LEU A 491 25.72 -4.52 -8.94
C LEU A 491 26.24 -5.33 -7.73
N ALA A 492 25.40 -6.20 -7.16
CA ALA A 492 25.80 -7.06 -6.05
C ALA A 492 26.98 -7.97 -6.43
N THR A 493 27.02 -8.45 -7.68
CA THR A 493 28.12 -9.28 -8.19
C THR A 493 29.42 -8.51 -8.25
N ARG A 494 29.43 -7.26 -8.74
CA ARG A 494 30.62 -6.39 -8.75
C ARG A 494 31.13 -6.08 -7.35
N MET A 495 30.24 -6.05 -6.37
CA MET A 495 30.59 -5.87 -4.96
C MET A 495 30.99 -7.17 -4.24
N GLY A 496 31.09 -8.32 -4.97
CA GLY A 496 31.43 -9.62 -4.37
C GLY A 496 30.30 -10.26 -3.56
N ARG A 497 29.06 -9.77 -3.71
CA ARG A 497 27.86 -10.21 -2.95
C ARG A 497 26.79 -10.87 -3.84
N GLY A 498 27.15 -11.24 -5.08
CA GLY A 498 26.23 -11.82 -6.08
C GLY A 498 25.60 -13.15 -5.66
N ALA A 499 26.19 -13.88 -4.72
CA ALA A 499 25.63 -15.13 -4.21
C ALA A 499 24.19 -14.98 -3.64
N ALA A 500 23.81 -13.80 -3.16
CA ALA A 500 22.48 -13.52 -2.68
C ALA A 500 21.40 -13.63 -3.80
N PHE A 501 21.81 -13.46 -5.06
CA PHE A 501 20.95 -13.54 -6.24
C PHE A 501 21.04 -14.89 -6.95
N ALA A 502 21.48 -15.94 -6.27
CA ALA A 502 21.52 -17.28 -6.84
C ALA A 502 20.10 -17.79 -7.14
N GLY A 503 19.88 -18.20 -8.38
CA GLY A 503 18.60 -18.74 -8.84
C GLY A 503 17.79 -17.77 -9.70
N ASP A 504 16.92 -18.39 -10.48
CA ASP A 504 15.96 -17.69 -11.32
C ASP A 504 14.78 -17.18 -10.48
N PRO A 505 14.32 -15.92 -10.63
CA PRO A 505 13.23 -15.37 -9.83
C PRO A 505 11.91 -16.14 -9.98
N PHE A 506 11.65 -16.74 -11.14
CA PHE A 506 10.44 -17.52 -11.37
C PHE A 506 10.54 -18.93 -10.77
N ALA A 507 11.72 -19.52 -10.74
CA ALA A 507 11.96 -20.77 -10.01
C ALA A 507 11.77 -20.55 -8.48
N ILE A 508 12.19 -19.40 -7.96
CA ILE A 508 11.94 -19.01 -6.56
C ILE A 508 10.43 -18.81 -6.32
N ALA A 509 9.72 -18.18 -7.27
CA ALA A 509 8.27 -18.04 -7.18
C ALA A 509 7.56 -19.40 -7.17
N ASP A 510 7.96 -20.34 -8.07
CA ASP A 510 7.37 -21.68 -8.14
C ASP A 510 7.61 -22.46 -6.84
N ALA A 511 8.82 -22.41 -6.32
CA ALA A 511 9.14 -23.06 -5.03
C ALA A 511 8.29 -22.51 -3.88
N ALA A 512 8.08 -21.20 -3.86
CA ALA A 512 7.22 -20.55 -2.85
C ALA A 512 5.74 -20.91 -3.03
N ILE A 513 5.24 -20.98 -4.27
CA ILE A 513 3.86 -21.37 -4.58
C ILE A 513 3.63 -22.85 -4.18
N ARG A 514 4.53 -23.76 -4.59
CA ARG A 514 4.44 -25.19 -4.24
C ARG A 514 4.58 -25.44 -2.73
N GLY A 515 5.38 -24.63 -2.04
CA GLY A 515 5.55 -24.71 -0.58
C GLY A 515 4.39 -24.12 0.22
N GLY A 516 3.50 -23.37 -0.42
CA GLY A 516 2.32 -22.78 0.17
C GLY A 516 1.17 -23.76 0.37
N ILE A 517 0.08 -23.26 0.96
CA ILE A 517 -1.14 -24.08 1.17
C ILE A 517 -1.72 -24.50 -0.17
N GLU A 518 -1.75 -23.61 -1.15
CA GLU A 518 -2.28 -23.84 -2.49
C GLU A 518 -1.45 -24.87 -3.28
N GLY A 519 -0.17 -24.98 -2.98
CA GLY A 519 0.71 -25.98 -3.57
C GLY A 519 0.30 -27.41 -3.21
N LYS A 520 -0.33 -27.60 -2.02
CA LYS A 520 -0.90 -28.89 -1.62
C LYS A 520 -2.09 -29.29 -2.51
N ASP A 521 -2.77 -28.32 -3.11
CA ASP A 521 -3.86 -28.53 -4.06
C ASP A 521 -3.36 -28.52 -5.52
N GLY A 522 -2.05 -28.64 -5.71
CA GLY A 522 -1.40 -28.75 -7.00
C GLY A 522 -1.18 -27.43 -7.75
N LEU A 523 -1.26 -26.29 -7.06
CA LEU A 523 -0.87 -25.02 -7.68
C LEU A 523 0.63 -24.99 -7.93
N SER A 524 1.02 -24.59 -9.13
CA SER A 524 2.41 -24.45 -9.58
C SER A 524 2.50 -23.34 -10.62
N LEU A 525 3.70 -22.84 -10.86
CA LEU A 525 3.91 -21.85 -11.92
C LEU A 525 3.52 -22.39 -13.31
N ASP A 526 3.79 -23.69 -13.60
CA ASP A 526 3.40 -24.31 -14.86
C ASP A 526 1.86 -24.32 -15.03
N ARG A 527 1.12 -24.63 -13.97
CA ARG A 527 -0.35 -24.57 -13.99
C ARG A 527 -0.85 -23.15 -14.21
N ILE A 528 -0.19 -22.16 -13.60
CA ILE A 528 -0.54 -20.74 -13.81
C ILE A 528 -0.23 -20.32 -15.24
N LYS A 529 0.92 -20.72 -15.80
CA LYS A 529 1.31 -20.44 -17.20
C LYS A 529 0.36 -21.07 -18.20
N ALA A 530 -0.23 -22.22 -17.89
CA ALA A 530 -1.21 -22.88 -18.75
C ALA A 530 -2.58 -22.17 -18.79
N ALA A 531 -2.78 -21.12 -17.97
CA ALA A 531 -4.00 -20.32 -17.92
C ALA A 531 -3.68 -18.85 -18.26
N PRO A 532 -3.61 -18.46 -19.53
CA PRO A 532 -3.13 -17.14 -19.95
C PRO A 532 -3.97 -15.99 -19.40
N HIS A 533 -5.29 -16.17 -19.26
CA HIS A 533 -6.20 -15.20 -18.62
C HIS A 533 -6.15 -15.27 -17.09
N GLY A 534 -5.30 -16.14 -16.53
CA GLY A 534 -5.20 -16.44 -15.11
C GLY A 534 -6.25 -17.43 -14.61
N LEU A 535 -6.09 -17.88 -13.38
CA LEU A 535 -6.97 -18.85 -12.75
C LEU A 535 -7.40 -18.42 -11.34
N MET A 536 -8.64 -18.73 -10.97
CA MET A 536 -9.13 -18.58 -9.61
C MET A 536 -8.61 -19.74 -8.76
N ILE A 537 -8.28 -19.44 -7.51
CA ILE A 537 -7.89 -20.44 -6.52
C ILE A 537 -9.16 -20.76 -5.70
N GLU A 538 -9.64 -21.99 -5.80
CA GLU A 538 -10.97 -22.37 -5.28
C GLU A 538 -11.00 -22.67 -3.79
N ARG A 539 -9.84 -22.75 -3.14
CA ARG A 539 -9.77 -23.09 -1.72
C ARG A 539 -10.45 -22.05 -0.85
N SER A 540 -11.25 -22.50 0.12
CA SER A 540 -11.86 -21.61 1.11
C SER A 540 -10.80 -21.02 2.05
N ARG A 541 -10.85 -19.70 2.27
CA ARG A 541 -10.01 -18.99 3.25
C ARG A 541 -10.34 -19.34 4.71
N TRP A 542 -11.41 -20.07 4.94
CA TRP A 542 -11.86 -20.48 6.27
C TRP A 542 -11.43 -21.90 6.64
N ASP A 543 -10.87 -22.67 5.68
CA ASP A 543 -10.52 -24.08 5.85
C ASP A 543 -9.15 -24.28 6.51
N PHE A 544 -8.75 -23.42 7.44
CA PHE A 544 -7.54 -23.61 8.21
C PHE A 544 -7.71 -23.13 9.66
N ASP A 545 -6.97 -23.72 10.55
CA ASP A 545 -6.87 -23.30 11.94
C ASP A 545 -6.12 -21.96 12.02
N PHE A 546 -6.86 -20.88 12.24
CA PHE A 546 -6.33 -19.52 12.25
C PHE A 546 -5.32 -19.28 13.38
N THR A 547 -5.38 -20.04 14.47
CA THR A 547 -4.47 -19.89 15.60
C THR A 547 -3.02 -20.14 15.19
N ARG A 548 -2.81 -20.93 14.12
CA ARG A 548 -1.47 -21.17 13.54
C ARG A 548 -0.85 -19.92 12.93
N ARG A 549 -1.64 -18.92 12.58
CA ARG A 549 -1.16 -17.63 12.06
C ARG A 549 -0.92 -16.60 13.17
N ILE A 550 -1.38 -16.87 14.39
CA ILE A 550 -1.11 -16.00 15.52
C ILE A 550 0.36 -16.19 15.95
N GLY A 551 1.10 -15.08 16.00
CA GLY A 551 2.52 -15.05 16.34
C GLY A 551 2.80 -15.03 17.85
N HIS A 552 1.81 -14.69 18.69
CA HIS A 552 1.95 -14.70 20.15
C HIS A 552 2.24 -16.11 20.67
N ALA A 553 3.06 -16.22 21.71
CA ALA A 553 3.50 -17.51 22.27
C ALA A 553 2.33 -18.37 22.78
N ASP A 554 1.28 -17.73 23.28
CA ASP A 554 0.05 -18.38 23.77
C ASP A 554 -0.96 -18.70 22.67
N ARG A 555 -0.67 -18.33 21.41
CA ARG A 555 -1.54 -18.48 20.24
C ARG A 555 -2.92 -17.83 20.41
N LYS A 556 -3.00 -16.78 21.24
CA LYS A 556 -4.23 -16.01 21.45
C LYS A 556 -4.15 -14.62 20.81
N ILE A 557 -5.31 -14.07 20.54
CA ILE A 557 -5.53 -12.70 20.09
C ILE A 557 -5.40 -11.77 21.29
N HIS A 558 -4.52 -10.79 21.25
CA HIS A 558 -4.30 -9.84 22.34
C HIS A 558 -5.07 -8.54 22.07
N LEU A 559 -6.16 -8.31 22.78
CA LEU A 559 -6.98 -7.09 22.66
C LEU A 559 -6.39 -5.91 23.43
N TRP A 560 -5.39 -6.14 24.27
CA TRP A 560 -4.75 -5.13 25.10
C TRP A 560 -3.24 -5.29 25.13
N SER A 561 -2.53 -4.16 25.09
CA SER A 561 -1.08 -4.08 25.16
C SER A 561 -0.65 -2.78 25.83
N ASP A 562 0.63 -2.64 26.20
CA ASP A 562 1.18 -1.40 26.74
C ASP A 562 1.03 -0.22 25.76
N VAL A 563 1.16 -0.49 24.45
CA VAL A 563 0.93 0.54 23.40
C VAL A 563 -0.54 0.96 23.40
N THR A 564 -1.48 0.01 23.51
CA THR A 564 -2.91 0.33 23.60
C THR A 564 -3.21 1.18 24.84
N ALA A 565 -2.64 0.82 25.98
CA ALA A 565 -2.79 1.56 27.25
C ALA A 565 -2.27 3.00 27.13
N ALA A 566 -1.07 3.16 26.55
CA ALA A 566 -0.46 4.48 26.34
C ALA A 566 -1.30 5.36 25.40
N GLU A 567 -1.82 4.79 24.30
CA GLU A 567 -2.65 5.50 23.34
C GLU A 567 -4.02 5.91 23.94
N VAL A 568 -4.64 5.04 24.75
CA VAL A 568 -5.88 5.39 25.48
C VAL A 568 -5.62 6.51 26.50
N ALA A 569 -4.50 6.46 27.20
CA ALA A 569 -4.12 7.53 28.14
C ALA A 569 -3.89 8.86 27.40
N ARG A 570 -3.23 8.81 26.22
CA ARG A 570 -3.02 9.97 25.35
C ARG A 570 -4.36 10.53 24.85
N LEU A 571 -5.32 9.69 24.46
CA LEU A 571 -6.65 10.12 24.04
C LEU A 571 -7.42 10.79 25.19
N ARG A 572 -7.33 10.26 26.42
CA ARG A 572 -7.97 10.85 27.61
C ARG A 572 -7.43 12.26 27.93
N SER A 573 -6.15 12.49 27.68
CA SER A 573 -5.47 13.77 27.95
C SER A 573 -5.46 14.72 26.74
N ALA A 574 -6.05 14.32 25.61
CA ALA A 574 -6.10 15.16 24.42
C ALA A 574 -6.85 16.47 24.69
N PRO A 575 -6.33 17.61 24.22
CA PRO A 575 -7.03 18.88 24.36
C PRO A 575 -8.36 18.83 23.59
N PRO A 576 -9.36 19.58 24.03
CA PRO A 576 -10.61 19.74 23.29
C PRO A 576 -10.35 20.20 21.86
N ARG A 577 -11.17 19.71 20.97
CA ARG A 577 -11.10 20.08 19.55
C ARG A 577 -11.40 21.57 19.39
N ASN A 578 -10.58 22.28 18.61
CA ASN A 578 -10.92 23.64 18.18
C ASN A 578 -12.03 23.56 17.10
N PRO A 579 -13.25 24.04 17.37
CA PRO A 579 -14.36 23.95 16.42
C PRO A 579 -14.16 24.83 15.18
N ASP A 580 -13.35 25.91 15.29
CA ASP A 580 -13.14 26.88 14.21
C ASP A 580 -11.97 26.49 13.28
N ALA A 581 -11.20 25.48 13.65
CA ALA A 581 -10.06 25.02 12.85
C ALA A 581 -10.54 24.22 11.65
N LEU A 582 -10.19 24.67 10.45
CA LEU A 582 -10.34 23.88 9.24
C LEU A 582 -9.37 22.69 9.26
N ARG A 583 -9.84 21.56 8.74
CA ARG A 583 -9.00 20.37 8.58
C ARG A 583 -8.90 20.01 7.11
N PHE A 584 -7.68 19.85 6.64
CA PHE A 584 -7.42 19.41 5.29
C PHE A 584 -7.70 17.90 5.16
N VAL A 585 -8.52 17.54 4.18
CA VAL A 585 -8.88 16.15 3.85
C VAL A 585 -8.49 15.89 2.40
N ASN A 586 -7.69 14.86 2.19
CA ASN A 586 -7.25 14.49 0.84
C ASN A 586 -8.39 13.91 0.01
N GLU A 587 -8.43 14.26 -1.26
CA GLU A 587 -9.28 13.61 -2.24
C GLU A 587 -8.48 12.59 -3.06
N ARG A 588 -8.97 11.34 -3.11
CA ARG A 588 -8.43 10.34 -4.03
C ARG A 588 -9.11 10.47 -5.39
N ARG A 589 -8.32 10.69 -6.43
CA ARG A 589 -8.81 10.81 -7.81
C ARG A 589 -8.54 9.54 -8.62
N LEU A 590 -9.48 9.20 -9.52
CA LEU A 590 -9.36 8.00 -10.35
C LEU A 590 -8.25 8.11 -11.39
N ARG A 591 -7.98 9.33 -11.90
CA ARG A 591 -7.05 9.58 -13.01
C ARG A 591 -5.57 9.63 -12.61
N SER A 592 -5.26 9.77 -11.34
CA SER A 592 -3.90 9.81 -10.82
C SER A 592 -3.64 8.67 -9.85
N ILE A 593 -2.38 8.42 -9.56
CA ILE A 593 -1.94 7.52 -8.50
C ILE A 593 -0.63 8.05 -7.91
N ASN A 594 -0.73 8.64 -6.71
CA ASN A 594 0.40 9.27 -6.01
C ASN A 594 1.16 10.24 -6.95
N SER A 595 2.48 10.08 -7.13
CA SER A 595 3.29 10.87 -8.07
C SER A 595 3.40 10.28 -9.48
N TRP A 596 2.59 9.29 -9.81
CA TRP A 596 2.60 8.59 -11.10
C TRP A 596 1.60 9.15 -12.10
N MET A 597 1.88 8.91 -13.41
CA MET A 597 0.98 9.15 -14.54
C MET A 597 0.69 10.64 -14.78
N HIS A 598 1.46 11.54 -14.19
CA HIS A 598 1.26 12.99 -14.33
C HIS A 598 1.79 13.54 -15.67
N ASN A 599 2.59 12.76 -16.39
CA ASN A 599 3.06 13.05 -17.75
C ASN A 599 2.17 12.43 -18.85
N VAL A 600 1.13 11.70 -18.49
CA VAL A 600 0.17 11.09 -19.43
C VAL A 600 -0.91 12.10 -19.78
N ASN A 601 -0.81 12.73 -20.94
CA ASN A 601 -1.71 13.80 -21.38
C ASN A 601 -3.18 13.45 -21.31
N LYS A 602 -3.54 12.21 -21.67
CA LYS A 602 -4.92 11.72 -21.62
C LYS A 602 -5.52 11.75 -20.21
N LEU A 603 -4.69 11.63 -19.18
CA LEU A 603 -5.14 11.62 -17.78
C LEU A 603 -5.17 13.02 -17.18
N VAL A 604 -4.15 13.85 -17.46
CA VAL A 604 -3.95 15.14 -16.76
C VAL A 604 -4.67 16.32 -17.40
N ARG A 605 -4.89 16.34 -18.71
CA ARG A 605 -5.47 17.50 -19.43
C ARG A 605 -6.86 17.95 -18.97
N SER A 606 -7.57 17.10 -18.22
CA SER A 606 -8.91 17.39 -17.67
C SER A 606 -8.90 17.51 -16.15
N GLU A 607 -7.72 17.50 -15.53
CA GLU A 607 -7.56 17.57 -14.08
C GLU A 607 -7.05 18.96 -13.70
N GLU A 608 -7.91 19.74 -13.03
CA GLU A 608 -7.52 21.00 -12.42
C GLU A 608 -7.45 20.78 -10.89
N PRO A 609 -6.33 21.08 -10.25
CA PRO A 609 -6.26 21.09 -8.79
C PRO A 609 -7.22 22.16 -8.23
N ARG A 610 -8.17 21.74 -7.39
CA ARG A 610 -9.11 22.65 -6.73
C ARG A 610 -9.21 22.33 -5.25
N LEU A 611 -9.40 23.37 -4.44
CA LEU A 611 -9.76 23.26 -3.05
C LEU A 611 -11.29 23.13 -2.93
N LEU A 612 -11.76 21.98 -2.47
CA LEU A 612 -13.17 21.81 -2.13
C LEU A 612 -13.40 22.31 -0.70
N ILE A 613 -14.29 23.28 -0.53
CA ILE A 613 -14.65 23.85 0.77
C ILE A 613 -16.18 23.88 0.91
N HIS A 614 -16.70 23.55 2.11
CA HIS A 614 -18.14 23.63 2.35
C HIS A 614 -18.61 25.08 2.27
N PRO A 615 -19.79 25.38 1.71
CA PRO A 615 -20.32 26.75 1.62
C PRO A 615 -20.39 27.48 2.95
N ASP A 616 -20.76 26.80 4.05
CA ASP A 616 -20.82 27.38 5.38
C ASP A 616 -19.42 27.73 5.96
N ASP A 617 -18.37 27.06 5.49
CA ASP A 617 -16.98 27.38 5.82
C ASP A 617 -16.41 28.49 4.90
N ALA A 618 -16.88 28.55 3.65
CA ALA A 618 -16.46 29.53 2.66
C ALA A 618 -17.05 30.93 2.92
N ALA A 619 -18.35 30.99 3.25
CA ALA A 619 -19.07 32.27 3.41
C ALA A 619 -18.46 33.22 4.45
N PRO A 620 -18.15 32.79 5.71
CA PRO A 620 -17.54 33.68 6.69
C PRO A 620 -16.09 34.08 6.32
N ARG A 621 -15.48 33.41 5.37
CA ARG A 621 -14.12 33.71 4.84
C ARG A 621 -14.15 34.50 3.53
N HIS A 622 -15.34 34.87 3.06
CA HIS A 622 -15.57 35.58 1.80
C HIS A 622 -14.96 34.89 0.56
N ILE A 623 -14.96 33.55 0.57
CA ILE A 623 -14.48 32.73 -0.55
C ILE A 623 -15.64 32.44 -1.49
N ALA A 624 -15.54 32.93 -2.73
CA ALA A 624 -16.46 32.63 -3.81
C ALA A 624 -16.00 31.36 -4.60
N ASP A 625 -16.92 30.69 -5.28
CA ASP A 625 -16.60 29.63 -6.22
C ASP A 625 -15.71 30.17 -7.33
N GLY A 626 -14.61 29.49 -7.62
CA GLY A 626 -13.59 29.91 -8.58
C GLY A 626 -12.62 30.99 -8.07
N ALA A 627 -12.67 31.38 -6.80
CA ALA A 627 -11.71 32.34 -6.24
C ALA A 627 -10.33 31.71 -6.04
N ASP A 628 -9.29 32.46 -6.32
CA ASP A 628 -7.92 32.09 -5.95
C ASP A 628 -7.72 32.35 -4.44
N VAL A 629 -7.25 31.34 -3.75
CA VAL A 629 -7.04 31.36 -2.29
C VAL A 629 -5.66 30.81 -1.93
N THR A 630 -5.10 31.31 -0.86
CA THR A 630 -3.88 30.75 -0.26
C THR A 630 -4.23 29.81 0.89
N LEU A 631 -3.94 28.54 0.74
CA LEU A 631 -4.05 27.54 1.81
C LEU A 631 -2.75 27.49 2.58
N SER A 632 -2.81 27.84 3.87
CA SER A 632 -1.62 27.94 4.74
C SER A 632 -1.70 27.01 5.95
N SER A 633 -0.54 26.52 6.35
CA SER A 633 -0.30 25.81 7.62
C SER A 633 0.95 26.37 8.29
N GLN A 634 1.27 25.86 9.48
CA GLN A 634 2.55 26.20 10.13
C GLN A 634 3.79 25.75 9.35
N TRP A 635 3.64 24.89 8.35
CA TRP A 635 4.74 24.29 7.59
C TRP A 635 4.92 24.89 6.20
N GLY A 636 3.95 25.64 5.71
CA GLY A 636 4.00 26.24 4.39
C GLY A 636 2.63 26.68 3.86
N SER A 637 2.64 27.23 2.65
CA SER A 637 1.43 27.68 1.96
C SER A 637 1.47 27.30 0.49
N ILE A 638 0.27 27.13 -0.10
CA ILE A 638 0.06 26.93 -1.53
C ILE A 638 -1.10 27.81 -2.01
N ASP A 639 -1.00 28.30 -3.24
CA ASP A 639 -2.08 28.98 -3.92
C ASP A 639 -2.90 27.97 -4.73
N VAL A 640 -4.23 28.07 -4.65
CA VAL A 640 -5.14 27.12 -5.27
C VAL A 640 -6.48 27.78 -5.57
N THR A 641 -7.18 27.35 -6.59
CA THR A 641 -8.55 27.80 -6.90
C THR A 641 -9.55 27.03 -6.04
N ALA A 642 -10.46 27.72 -5.36
CA ALA A 642 -11.49 27.15 -4.50
C ALA A 642 -12.73 26.76 -5.31
#